data_dc59c1a2ff67f88e9ad006c8c78ba632
#
_entry.id   dc59c1a2ff67f88e9ad006c8c78ba632
#
_cell.length_a   1.000
_cell.length_b   1.000
_cell.length_c   1.000
_cell.angle_alpha   90.00
_cell.angle_beta   90.00
_cell.angle_gamma   90.00
#
_symmetry.space_group_name_H-M   'P 1'
#
loop_
_entity.id
_entity.type
_entity.pdbx_description
1 polymer ?
#
loop_
_entity_poly.entity_id
_entity_poly.type
_entity_poly.pdbx_seq_one_letter_code
_entity_poly.pdbx_strand_id
1 'polypeptide(L)'
;MQVLRCSPRKEILSLNVSLGRGGEACVYAVPSDNNLVAKIYHKPTTAHADKLQAMLANPPENPTASLGHISIAWPEDLLRAADGKNSILGFLMPRIQGMRPIIDFYNPRTRRQHCPLFNYQYLLRTARNLAAAFAALHASGYCIGDVNESNILVSDTALVTLIDTDSFQVLDPNNNVVYRCPVGKPEFTPPELQNKTFAQHDREISHDLFGLAVLVFQLLMEGTHPFSGIFQGAIEPPPYEARIASGHFTYSQKRHVPYLPTPIAPAWEILHPSLQELFVRCFEEGHNNPLLRPSAQTWLSAIAEAEDSLITCTTNPQHRYNNHMRSCPWCERTVRLGGRDPFPSHRAIEAKEHLQPRIKPKKHYTQTPRLPQRVMSPHLANYWQPVITPSGSYYKPSKKSKLYPIIFCLLGFGLLGYADVMIKFTQPLVSQNAYTQQALNSRQPNNKLSFADYYQQGEAAYKQRDYEKAIVNFSQAIEQQPIHARAIVNRGNARYNLKDYEGAVIDYSQALKINPNQIKALVNRGNARYMLAEYSNDPDTEYNLAIADYNRAIGLDNNEVEAYIRRGIVRTQMAKYSGESQQAYKRAIADFTQAIKLNVSKAEAYFQRGFVYYQIAQYSSNYQQEYNQAITDFNQALTISPRLAKAYLKRGMVRYELAQYGGSESNKNQTKAIEDIQASAKIFLEQDDMDNYQQALSNMCVVIENKCDPLFQGPSNPQKTN
;
A
#
# COMPACT_ATOMS: atom_id res chain seq x y z
N MET A 1 30.64 12.22 15.56
CA MET A 1 31.29 12.67 14.31
C MET A 1 31.47 14.18 14.38
N GLN A 2 32.68 14.70 14.02
CA GLN A 2 32.90 16.14 13.92
C GLN A 2 32.89 16.57 12.46
N VAL A 3 32.12 17.61 12.14
CA VAL A 3 32.03 18.22 10.83
C VAL A 3 32.17 19.74 10.93
N LEU A 4 32.65 20.36 9.87
CA LEU A 4 32.85 21.82 9.79
C LEU A 4 31.68 22.43 8.99
N ARG A 5 30.94 23.37 9.58
CA ARG A 5 29.96 24.22 8.90
C ARG A 5 30.66 25.23 8.00
N CYS A 6 30.20 25.45 6.78
CA CYS A 6 30.89 26.28 5.81
C CYS A 6 30.59 27.77 5.89
N SER A 7 29.39 28.18 6.29
CA SER A 7 28.88 29.54 6.26
C SER A 7 27.95 29.83 7.44
N PRO A 8 27.81 31.08 7.90
CA PRO A 8 28.71 32.22 7.76
C PRO A 8 29.86 32.16 8.75
N ARG A 9 29.75 31.32 9.79
CA ARG A 9 30.80 31.08 10.83
C ARG A 9 31.30 29.66 10.66
N LYS A 10 32.61 29.51 10.40
CA LYS A 10 33.26 28.19 10.37
C LYS A 10 33.20 27.57 11.77
N GLU A 11 32.10 26.86 12.05
CA GLU A 11 31.82 26.23 13.33
C GLU A 11 32.02 24.71 13.20
N ILE A 12 32.67 24.11 14.19
CA ILE A 12 32.79 22.64 14.29
C ILE A 12 31.56 22.12 15.03
N LEU A 13 30.75 21.31 14.31
CA LEU A 13 29.56 20.63 14.85
C LEU A 13 29.93 19.22 15.31
N SER A 14 29.57 18.88 16.54
CA SER A 14 29.69 17.49 17.07
C SER A 14 28.39 16.74 16.92
N LEU A 15 28.23 15.91 15.87
CA LEU A 15 27.05 15.18 15.56
C LEU A 15 27.02 13.82 16.29
N ASN A 16 26.28 13.74 17.39
CA ASN A 16 26.27 12.57 18.28
C ASN A 16 24.91 11.84 18.29
N VAL A 17 23.81 12.53 17.93
CA VAL A 17 22.45 11.98 17.98
C VAL A 17 21.93 11.77 16.56
N SER A 18 21.81 10.51 16.14
CA SER A 18 21.18 10.15 14.87
C SER A 18 19.64 10.19 15.04
N LEU A 19 18.97 10.89 14.14
CA LEU A 19 17.51 10.99 14.07
C LEU A 19 16.92 9.99 13.07
N GLY A 20 17.71 9.57 12.06
CA GLY A 20 17.29 8.63 11.05
C GLY A 20 18.46 8.16 10.19
N ARG A 21 18.28 6.99 9.54
CA ARG A 21 19.26 6.40 8.63
C ARG A 21 18.55 5.90 7.40
N GLY A 22 18.88 6.46 6.24
CA GLY A 22 18.46 6.01 4.92
C GLY A 22 19.52 5.18 4.20
N GLY A 23 19.24 4.77 2.97
CA GLY A 23 20.18 4.03 2.12
C GLY A 23 21.43 4.82 1.76
N GLU A 24 21.30 6.14 1.53
CA GLU A 24 22.40 7.00 1.05
C GLU A 24 23.02 7.86 2.15
N ALA A 25 22.28 8.19 3.23
CA ALA A 25 22.70 9.13 4.24
C ALA A 25 22.14 8.83 5.63
N CYS A 26 22.78 9.43 6.66
CA CYS A 26 22.25 9.54 8.02
C CYS A 26 21.84 10.99 8.31
N VAL A 27 20.76 11.17 9.04
CA VAL A 27 20.29 12.47 9.54
C VAL A 27 20.61 12.59 11.03
N TYR A 28 21.26 13.68 11.41
CA TYR A 28 21.68 13.94 12.79
C TYR A 28 21.04 15.22 13.33
N ALA A 29 20.76 15.24 14.64
CA ALA A 29 20.45 16.48 15.34
C ALA A 29 21.66 17.42 15.37
N VAL A 30 21.41 18.71 15.20
CA VAL A 30 22.44 19.76 15.38
C VAL A 30 22.37 20.25 16.83
N PRO A 31 23.43 20.07 17.66
CA PRO A 31 23.34 20.37 19.09
C PRO A 31 23.18 21.88 19.41
N SER A 32 23.67 22.74 18.52
CA SER A 32 23.63 24.20 18.67
C SER A 32 22.34 24.82 18.14
N ASP A 33 21.52 24.05 17.34
CA ASP A 33 20.30 24.59 16.73
C ASP A 33 19.24 23.47 16.56
N ASN A 34 18.19 23.54 17.35
CA ASN A 34 17.08 22.58 17.29
C ASN A 34 16.20 22.69 16.03
N ASN A 35 16.33 23.76 15.25
CA ASN A 35 15.59 23.97 14.01
C ASN A 35 16.31 23.39 12.79
N LEU A 36 17.52 22.90 12.94
CA LEU A 36 18.32 22.32 11.87
C LEU A 36 18.61 20.85 12.12
N VAL A 37 18.83 20.14 11.04
CA VAL A 37 19.38 18.79 11.01
C VAL A 37 20.52 18.71 10.00
N ALA A 38 21.47 17.81 10.27
CA ALA A 38 22.59 17.51 9.39
C ALA A 38 22.33 16.19 8.65
N LYS A 39 22.25 16.23 7.31
CA LYS A 39 22.21 15.04 6.45
C LYS A 39 23.63 14.74 5.98
N ILE A 40 24.17 13.57 6.34
CA ILE A 40 25.54 13.13 6.06
C ILE A 40 25.50 11.90 5.19
N TYR A 41 26.10 11.97 3.99
CA TYR A 41 26.17 10.85 3.06
C TYR A 41 27.08 9.73 3.55
N HIS A 42 26.68 8.48 3.32
CA HIS A 42 27.53 7.31 3.62
C HIS A 42 28.78 7.27 2.73
N LYS A 43 28.62 7.68 1.47
CA LYS A 43 29.67 7.73 0.45
C LYS A 43 29.56 9.06 -0.31
N PRO A 44 30.05 10.16 0.26
CA PRO A 44 30.01 11.46 -0.43
C PRO A 44 30.84 11.42 -1.72
N THR A 45 30.33 12.04 -2.77
CA THR A 45 30.99 12.17 -4.08
C THR A 45 31.16 13.63 -4.46
N THR A 46 32.00 13.92 -5.44
CA THR A 46 32.12 15.27 -6.01
C THR A 46 30.81 15.73 -6.62
N ALA A 47 30.08 14.82 -7.29
CA ALA A 47 28.77 15.12 -7.86
C ALA A 47 27.74 15.56 -6.79
N HIS A 48 27.75 14.94 -5.59
CA HIS A 48 26.93 15.42 -4.47
C HIS A 48 27.32 16.83 -4.04
N ALA A 49 28.62 17.11 -3.98
CA ALA A 49 29.14 18.42 -3.58
C ALA A 49 28.72 19.51 -4.57
N ASP A 50 28.91 19.26 -5.87
CA ASP A 50 28.62 20.20 -6.96
C ASP A 50 27.12 20.46 -7.06
N LYS A 51 26.29 19.39 -6.95
CA LYS A 51 24.82 19.49 -6.91
C LYS A 51 24.34 20.36 -5.75
N LEU A 52 24.84 20.12 -4.54
CA LEU A 52 24.48 20.91 -3.36
C LEU A 52 24.90 22.37 -3.47
N GLN A 53 26.05 22.66 -4.10
CA GLN A 53 26.49 24.03 -4.38
C GLN A 53 25.54 24.73 -5.34
N ALA A 54 25.11 24.06 -6.43
CA ALA A 54 24.13 24.59 -7.38
C ALA A 54 22.77 24.86 -6.69
N MET A 55 22.32 23.97 -5.80
CA MET A 55 21.09 24.13 -5.03
C MET A 55 21.16 25.35 -4.08
N LEU A 56 22.27 25.52 -3.36
CA LEU A 56 22.48 26.67 -2.46
C LEU A 56 22.57 28.00 -3.20
N ALA A 57 23.10 27.99 -4.40
CA ALA A 57 23.22 29.20 -5.24
C ALA A 57 21.85 29.67 -5.77
N ASN A 58 20.88 28.77 -5.92
CA ASN A 58 19.55 29.07 -6.50
C ASN A 58 18.44 28.43 -5.68
N PRO A 59 18.15 28.88 -4.44
CA PRO A 59 17.07 28.32 -3.63
C PRO A 59 15.69 28.69 -4.21
N PRO A 60 14.71 27.77 -4.19
CA PRO A 60 13.34 28.08 -4.60
C PRO A 60 12.67 29.02 -3.61
N GLU A 61 11.71 29.80 -4.07
CA GLU A 61 10.86 30.62 -3.20
C GLU A 61 10.02 29.72 -2.28
N ASN A 62 9.91 30.08 -1.01
CA ASN A 62 9.04 29.37 -0.08
C ASN A 62 7.62 29.97 -0.14
N PRO A 63 6.60 29.28 -0.72
CA PRO A 63 5.27 29.83 -0.94
C PRO A 63 4.49 30.10 0.34
N THR A 64 4.93 29.58 1.49
CA THR A 64 4.30 29.79 2.80
C THR A 64 5.18 30.58 3.79
N ALA A 65 6.16 31.31 3.30
CA ALA A 65 7.07 32.09 4.13
C ALA A 65 6.33 33.11 5.03
N SER A 66 5.26 33.73 4.53
CA SER A 66 4.41 34.66 5.29
C SER A 66 3.69 34.01 6.48
N LEU A 67 3.54 32.67 6.47
CA LEU A 67 2.94 31.88 7.55
C LEU A 67 4.00 31.33 8.53
N GLY A 68 5.28 31.64 8.33
CA GLY A 68 6.37 31.07 9.10
C GLY A 68 6.56 29.55 8.93
N HIS A 69 6.04 28.98 7.80
CA HIS A 69 6.12 27.58 7.50
C HIS A 69 7.11 27.28 6.36
N ILE A 70 7.74 26.12 6.41
CA ILE A 70 8.72 25.68 5.42
C ILE A 70 8.05 24.66 4.50
N SER A 71 7.69 25.07 3.29
CA SER A 71 7.07 24.18 2.29
C SER A 71 8.07 23.29 1.57
N ILE A 72 9.36 23.62 1.58
CA ILE A 72 10.42 22.89 0.90
C ILE A 72 11.61 22.83 1.83
N ALA A 73 11.98 21.63 2.31
CA ALA A 73 13.13 21.43 3.21
C ALA A 73 14.45 21.50 2.41
N TRP A 74 14.80 22.72 1.99
CA TRP A 74 15.95 22.99 1.13
C TRP A 74 17.27 22.97 1.90
N PRO A 75 18.42 22.59 1.27
CA PRO A 75 19.74 22.77 1.86
C PRO A 75 20.01 24.23 2.22
N GLU A 76 20.53 24.46 3.44
CA GLU A 76 20.86 25.80 3.94
C GLU A 76 22.37 26.06 4.02
N ASP A 77 23.18 25.01 4.26
CA ASP A 77 24.63 25.13 4.34
C ASP A 77 25.31 23.78 4.10
N LEU A 78 26.57 23.82 3.69
CA LEU A 78 27.39 22.62 3.44
C LEU A 78 28.15 22.20 4.71
N LEU A 79 28.33 20.89 4.84
CA LEU A 79 29.12 20.26 5.89
C LEU A 79 30.37 19.61 5.30
N ARG A 80 31.56 19.97 5.81
CA ARG A 80 32.84 19.45 5.37
C ARG A 80 33.48 18.58 6.43
N ALA A 81 34.46 17.79 6.01
CA ALA A 81 35.30 17.04 6.94
C ALA A 81 36.14 18.01 7.79
N ALA A 82 36.22 17.74 9.10
CA ALA A 82 37.02 18.53 10.01
C ALA A 82 38.55 18.18 9.96
N ASP A 83 38.93 17.24 9.07
CA ASP A 83 40.28 16.70 8.91
C ASP A 83 41.22 17.54 8.01
N GLY A 84 40.77 18.72 7.59
CA GLY A 84 41.50 19.62 6.70
C GLY A 84 41.48 19.26 5.21
N LYS A 85 40.89 18.13 4.81
CA LYS A 85 40.79 17.70 3.40
C LYS A 85 39.73 18.45 2.60
N ASN A 86 38.95 19.30 3.24
CA ASN A 86 37.94 20.18 2.64
C ASN A 86 36.85 19.43 1.84
N SER A 87 36.69 18.11 2.05
CA SER A 87 35.70 17.29 1.37
C SER A 87 34.30 17.54 1.94
N ILE A 88 33.29 17.75 1.06
CA ILE A 88 31.90 17.89 1.46
C ILE A 88 31.38 16.51 1.87
N LEU A 89 30.81 16.42 3.08
CA LEU A 89 30.23 15.19 3.63
C LEU A 89 28.71 15.19 3.58
N GLY A 90 28.10 16.37 3.51
CA GLY A 90 26.66 16.54 3.56
C GLY A 90 26.26 18.01 3.69
N PHE A 91 25.10 18.26 4.27
CA PHE A 91 24.50 19.59 4.36
C PHE A 91 23.61 19.75 5.60
N LEU A 92 23.34 21.01 5.94
CA LEU A 92 22.29 21.39 6.90
C LEU A 92 20.99 21.66 6.16
N MET A 93 19.89 21.28 6.77
CA MET A 93 18.56 21.56 6.28
C MET A 93 17.59 21.80 7.45
N PRO A 94 16.41 22.42 7.22
CA PRO A 94 15.41 22.65 8.26
C PRO A 94 14.95 21.33 8.89
N ARG A 95 14.78 21.33 10.20
CA ARG A 95 14.20 20.22 10.96
C ARG A 95 12.69 20.31 10.93
N ILE A 96 12.05 19.38 10.25
CA ILE A 96 10.58 19.31 10.19
C ILE A 96 10.08 18.50 11.38
N GLN A 97 9.16 19.09 12.17
CA GLN A 97 8.59 18.46 13.37
C GLN A 97 7.07 18.62 13.39
N GLY A 98 6.37 17.69 14.07
CA GLY A 98 4.90 17.78 14.24
C GLY A 98 4.10 17.53 12.97
N MET A 99 4.71 17.03 11.90
CA MET A 99 4.05 16.70 10.65
C MET A 99 4.01 15.19 10.42
N ARG A 100 3.08 14.75 9.58
CA ARG A 100 2.87 13.35 9.23
C ARG A 100 2.96 13.12 7.72
N PRO A 101 3.28 11.91 7.24
CA PRO A 101 3.21 11.60 5.82
C PRO A 101 1.81 11.86 5.24
N ILE A 102 1.75 12.37 4.00
CA ILE A 102 0.50 12.71 3.32
C ILE A 102 -0.50 11.55 3.26
N ILE A 103 0.00 10.30 3.24
CA ILE A 103 -0.83 9.08 3.25
C ILE A 103 -1.74 9.00 4.48
N ASP A 104 -1.31 9.51 5.63
CA ASP A 104 -2.11 9.52 6.85
C ASP A 104 -3.38 10.39 6.72
N PHE A 105 -3.38 11.35 5.80
CA PHE A 105 -4.48 12.27 5.58
C PHE A 105 -5.42 11.83 4.47
N TYR A 106 -4.92 11.28 3.36
CA TYR A 106 -5.80 10.80 2.30
C TYR A 106 -6.40 9.42 2.59
N ASN A 107 -5.76 8.59 3.41
CA ASN A 107 -6.33 7.31 3.84
C ASN A 107 -7.39 7.55 4.92
N PRO A 108 -8.69 7.20 4.68
CA PRO A 108 -9.77 7.50 5.63
C PRO A 108 -9.62 6.81 6.99
N ARG A 109 -8.88 5.70 7.06
CA ARG A 109 -8.67 4.96 8.29
C ARG A 109 -7.68 5.69 9.19
N THR A 110 -6.49 5.99 8.69
CA THR A 110 -5.43 6.70 9.43
C THR A 110 -5.87 8.13 9.76
N ARG A 111 -6.53 8.83 8.83
CA ARG A 111 -7.10 10.16 9.06
C ARG A 111 -8.07 10.17 10.24
N ARG A 112 -9.05 9.25 10.30
CA ARG A 112 -9.98 9.16 11.43
C ARG A 112 -9.30 8.83 12.74
N GLN A 113 -8.23 8.05 12.70
CA GLN A 113 -7.50 7.65 13.88
C GLN A 113 -6.62 8.77 14.45
N HIS A 114 -5.93 9.52 13.58
CA HIS A 114 -4.90 10.47 13.98
C HIS A 114 -5.35 11.93 13.86
N CYS A 115 -6.18 12.25 12.88
CA CYS A 115 -6.63 13.61 12.54
C CYS A 115 -8.13 13.64 12.23
N PRO A 116 -9.02 13.22 13.17
CA PRO A 116 -10.44 13.00 12.89
C PRO A 116 -11.20 14.29 12.47
N LEU A 117 -10.67 15.47 12.81
CA LEU A 117 -11.21 16.77 12.40
C LEU A 117 -10.74 17.24 11.02
N PHE A 118 -9.84 16.48 10.39
CA PHE A 118 -9.32 16.82 9.07
C PHE A 118 -10.33 16.44 7.99
N ASN A 119 -11.24 17.39 7.68
CA ASN A 119 -12.35 17.19 6.77
C ASN A 119 -11.97 17.46 5.29
N TYR A 120 -12.95 17.41 4.39
CA TYR A 120 -12.72 17.58 2.95
C TYR A 120 -12.13 18.94 2.57
N GLN A 121 -12.46 20.01 3.30
CA GLN A 121 -11.83 21.32 3.12
C GLN A 121 -10.33 21.28 3.38
N TYR A 122 -9.91 20.58 4.44
CA TYR A 122 -8.48 20.41 4.72
C TYR A 122 -7.77 19.56 3.66
N LEU A 123 -8.45 18.57 3.06
CA LEU A 123 -7.89 17.81 1.95
C LEU A 123 -7.68 18.69 0.70
N LEU A 124 -8.64 19.55 0.36
CA LEU A 124 -8.47 20.56 -0.70
C LEU A 124 -7.33 21.53 -0.39
N ARG A 125 -7.27 22.03 0.85
CA ARG A 125 -6.19 22.94 1.28
C ARG A 125 -4.81 22.27 1.21
N THR A 126 -4.72 20.99 1.57
CA THR A 126 -3.49 20.20 1.41
C THR A 126 -3.09 20.11 -0.06
N ALA A 127 -4.05 19.79 -0.94
CA ALA A 127 -3.80 19.73 -2.37
C ALA A 127 -3.36 21.09 -2.94
N ARG A 128 -3.97 22.19 -2.46
CA ARG A 128 -3.60 23.57 -2.84
C ARG A 128 -2.17 23.91 -2.41
N ASN A 129 -1.81 23.63 -1.16
CA ASN A 129 -0.46 23.87 -0.65
C ASN A 129 0.59 23.00 -1.33
N LEU A 130 0.23 21.78 -1.70
CA LEU A 130 1.08 20.89 -2.49
C LEU A 130 1.33 21.47 -3.89
N ALA A 131 0.29 21.91 -4.59
CA ALA A 131 0.41 22.55 -5.89
C ALA A 131 1.25 23.85 -5.83
N ALA A 132 1.14 24.62 -4.75
CA ALA A 132 1.95 25.83 -4.53
C ALA A 132 3.45 25.49 -4.38
N ALA A 133 3.79 24.45 -3.62
CA ALA A 133 5.18 24.00 -3.48
C ALA A 133 5.78 23.50 -4.81
N PHE A 134 4.99 22.76 -5.61
CA PHE A 134 5.40 22.35 -6.96
C PHE A 134 5.59 23.56 -7.90
N ALA A 135 4.67 24.54 -7.86
CA ALA A 135 4.77 25.73 -8.68
C ALA A 135 6.05 26.52 -8.37
N ALA A 136 6.41 26.65 -7.09
CA ALA A 136 7.64 27.34 -6.67
C ALA A 136 8.91 26.61 -7.16
N LEU A 137 8.96 25.28 -7.06
CA LEU A 137 10.08 24.48 -7.59
C LEU A 137 10.21 24.59 -9.11
N HIS A 138 9.10 24.45 -9.82
CA HIS A 138 9.07 24.54 -11.29
C HIS A 138 9.45 25.94 -11.79
N ALA A 139 9.05 27.01 -11.07
CA ALA A 139 9.43 28.39 -11.39
C ALA A 139 10.96 28.62 -11.26
N SER A 140 11.63 27.87 -10.37
CA SER A 140 13.08 27.88 -10.19
C SER A 140 13.82 26.87 -11.08
N GLY A 141 13.12 26.17 -11.99
CA GLY A 141 13.70 25.23 -12.94
C GLY A 141 14.03 23.84 -12.37
N TYR A 142 13.55 23.51 -11.18
CA TYR A 142 13.76 22.20 -10.57
C TYR A 142 12.69 21.20 -10.99
N CYS A 143 13.09 19.93 -11.13
CA CYS A 143 12.18 18.80 -11.24
C CYS A 143 12.35 17.91 -10.01
N ILE A 144 11.23 17.54 -9.39
CA ILE A 144 11.22 16.67 -8.19
C ILE A 144 11.70 15.27 -8.57
N GLY A 145 11.18 14.72 -9.67
CA GLY A 145 11.57 13.43 -10.23
C GLY A 145 11.02 12.23 -9.42
N ASP A 146 11.26 12.16 -8.11
CA ASP A 146 10.71 11.15 -7.21
C ASP A 146 9.48 11.68 -6.47
N VAL A 147 8.44 11.98 -7.23
CA VAL A 147 7.14 12.38 -6.68
C VAL A 147 6.47 11.15 -6.06
N ASN A 148 6.36 11.14 -4.72
CA ASN A 148 5.69 10.07 -4.00
C ASN A 148 5.25 10.51 -2.60
N GLU A 149 4.35 9.73 -1.97
CA GLU A 149 3.74 10.06 -0.68
C GLU A 149 4.71 10.07 0.51
N SER A 150 5.86 9.39 0.43
CA SER A 150 6.83 9.36 1.55
C SER A 150 7.66 10.63 1.65
N ASN A 151 7.77 11.40 0.57
CA ASN A 151 8.56 12.63 0.49
C ASN A 151 7.74 13.88 0.80
N ILE A 152 6.48 13.71 1.24
CA ILE A 152 5.54 14.80 1.49
C ILE A 152 4.98 14.67 2.90
N LEU A 153 5.26 15.68 3.72
CA LEU A 153 4.72 15.79 5.07
C LEU A 153 3.60 16.84 5.12
N VAL A 154 2.61 16.59 5.97
CA VAL A 154 1.43 17.45 6.15
C VAL A 154 1.23 17.72 7.64
N SER A 155 0.90 18.99 7.97
CA SER A 155 0.52 19.39 9.33
C SER A 155 -0.98 19.21 9.58
N ASP A 156 -1.40 19.26 10.85
CA ASP A 156 -2.81 19.24 11.23
C ASP A 156 -3.62 20.45 10.69
N THR A 157 -2.93 21.47 10.20
CA THR A 157 -3.50 22.68 9.57
C THR A 157 -3.42 22.67 8.04
N ALA A 158 -3.11 21.49 7.46
CA ALA A 158 -2.98 21.25 6.02
C ALA A 158 -1.79 21.98 5.33
N LEU A 159 -0.82 22.47 6.08
CA LEU A 159 0.45 22.94 5.50
C LEU A 159 1.28 21.75 5.03
N VAL A 160 1.98 21.93 3.91
CA VAL A 160 2.75 20.86 3.24
C VAL A 160 4.23 21.19 3.30
N THR A 161 5.07 20.16 3.56
CA THR A 161 6.53 20.26 3.42
C THR A 161 7.02 19.12 2.53
N LEU A 162 7.73 19.46 1.46
CA LEU A 162 8.51 18.53 0.65
C LEU A 162 9.86 18.27 1.32
N ILE A 163 10.19 16.99 1.51
CA ILE A 163 11.46 16.54 2.10
C ILE A 163 12.27 15.75 1.08
N ASP A 164 13.50 15.37 1.45
CA ASP A 164 14.43 14.63 0.57
C ASP A 164 14.78 15.38 -0.73
N THR A 165 14.92 16.69 -0.61
CA THR A 165 15.10 17.61 -1.75
C THR A 165 16.42 17.44 -2.48
N ASP A 166 17.43 16.84 -1.84
CA ASP A 166 18.71 16.50 -2.47
C ASP A 166 18.59 15.31 -3.46
N SER A 167 17.47 14.60 -3.48
CA SER A 167 17.14 13.63 -4.54
C SER A 167 16.67 14.28 -5.83
N PHE A 168 16.17 15.52 -5.82
CA PHE A 168 15.59 16.22 -6.96
C PHE A 168 16.57 16.32 -8.14
N GLN A 169 16.05 16.44 -9.36
CA GLN A 169 16.88 16.77 -10.50
C GLN A 169 17.22 18.27 -10.48
N VAL A 170 18.49 18.58 -10.58
CA VAL A 170 19.05 19.94 -10.51
C VAL A 170 19.81 20.23 -11.80
N LEU A 171 19.49 21.33 -12.46
CA LEU A 171 20.29 21.89 -13.55
C LEU A 171 21.25 22.94 -12.94
N ASP A 172 22.55 22.75 -13.14
CA ASP A 172 23.54 23.80 -12.87
C ASP A 172 23.61 24.74 -14.08
N PRO A 173 23.12 25.98 -13.96
CA PRO A 173 23.10 26.89 -15.10
C PRO A 173 24.51 27.38 -15.50
N ASN A 174 25.49 27.31 -14.59
CA ASN A 174 26.84 27.79 -14.86
C ASN A 174 27.64 26.78 -15.70
N ASN A 175 27.44 25.48 -15.42
CA ASN A 175 28.20 24.41 -16.07
C ASN A 175 27.35 23.64 -17.10
N ASN A 176 26.06 23.95 -17.22
CA ASN A 176 25.08 23.20 -18.03
C ASN A 176 25.06 21.69 -17.76
N VAL A 177 25.24 21.33 -16.48
CA VAL A 177 25.25 19.95 -16.00
C VAL A 177 23.91 19.63 -15.35
N VAL A 178 23.31 18.49 -15.74
CA VAL A 178 22.09 17.97 -15.11
C VAL A 178 22.44 16.89 -14.09
N TYR A 179 22.18 17.15 -12.81
CA TYR A 179 22.26 16.16 -11.75
C TYR A 179 20.91 15.44 -11.67
N ARG A 180 20.82 14.25 -12.25
CA ARG A 180 19.58 13.50 -12.42
C ARG A 180 19.02 12.96 -11.10
N CYS A 181 17.70 12.77 -11.05
CA CYS A 181 17.03 12.00 -10.04
C CYS A 181 17.00 10.52 -10.48
N PRO A 182 17.78 9.61 -9.84
CA PRO A 182 17.91 8.23 -10.30
C PRO A 182 16.77 7.31 -9.85
N VAL A 183 15.84 7.81 -9.04
CA VAL A 183 14.78 7.04 -8.37
C VAL A 183 13.39 7.53 -8.77
N GLY A 184 12.36 6.75 -8.47
CA GLY A 184 10.97 7.08 -8.68
C GLY A 184 10.08 5.84 -8.47
N LYS A 185 8.84 6.06 -8.01
CA LYS A 185 7.85 5.00 -7.83
C LYS A 185 6.98 4.87 -9.07
N PRO A 186 6.76 3.64 -9.58
CA PRO A 186 5.99 3.41 -10.80
C PRO A 186 4.59 4.01 -10.77
N GLU A 187 3.92 3.99 -9.61
CA GLU A 187 2.55 4.48 -9.43
C GLU A 187 2.43 5.99 -9.68
N PHE A 188 3.52 6.75 -9.48
CA PHE A 188 3.57 8.21 -9.70
C PHE A 188 4.33 8.59 -10.96
N THR A 189 4.85 7.59 -11.67
CA THR A 189 5.65 7.79 -12.90
C THR A 189 4.74 7.88 -14.13
N PRO A 190 4.92 8.88 -15.00
CA PRO A 190 4.08 9.03 -16.19
C PRO A 190 4.34 7.96 -17.26
N PRO A 191 3.41 7.78 -18.23
CA PRO A 191 3.46 6.71 -19.24
C PRO A 191 4.77 6.65 -20.00
N GLU A 192 5.31 7.79 -20.41
CA GLU A 192 6.53 7.92 -21.22
C GLU A 192 7.81 7.53 -20.48
N LEU A 193 7.77 7.45 -19.16
CA LEU A 193 8.91 7.04 -18.32
C LEU A 193 8.76 5.63 -17.74
N GLN A 194 7.63 4.96 -17.96
CA GLN A 194 7.46 3.58 -17.51
C GLN A 194 8.50 2.66 -18.15
N ASN A 195 9.08 1.76 -17.35
CA ASN A 195 10.14 0.83 -17.75
C ASN A 195 11.46 1.49 -18.22
N LYS A 196 11.69 2.78 -17.93
CA LYS A 196 12.94 3.45 -18.23
C LYS A 196 13.88 3.48 -17.02
N THR A 197 15.19 3.47 -17.29
CA THR A 197 16.22 3.65 -16.27
C THR A 197 16.41 5.13 -15.95
N PHE A 198 15.93 5.59 -14.81
CA PHE A 198 15.91 7.01 -14.45
C PHE A 198 17.28 7.67 -14.37
N ALA A 199 18.33 6.95 -14.03
CA ALA A 199 19.69 7.47 -14.03
C ALA A 199 20.19 7.91 -15.43
N GLN A 200 19.51 7.49 -16.51
CA GLN A 200 19.89 7.77 -17.90
C GLN A 200 18.93 8.76 -18.60
N HIS A 201 17.85 9.17 -17.93
CA HIS A 201 16.82 10.02 -18.53
C HIS A 201 16.63 11.28 -17.70
N ASP A 202 16.64 12.43 -18.38
CA ASP A 202 16.32 13.71 -17.76
C ASP A 202 14.83 13.77 -17.43
N ARG A 203 14.51 14.38 -16.29
CA ARG A 203 13.15 14.69 -15.91
C ARG A 203 12.76 16.03 -16.48
N GLU A 204 11.48 16.13 -16.83
CA GLU A 204 10.84 17.37 -17.25
C GLU A 204 9.74 17.74 -16.25
N ILE A 205 9.40 19.01 -16.20
CA ILE A 205 8.29 19.51 -15.39
C ILE A 205 6.99 18.73 -15.67
N SER A 206 6.76 18.37 -16.93
CA SER A 206 5.62 17.56 -17.36
C SER A 206 5.52 16.21 -16.67
N HIS A 207 6.66 15.62 -16.26
CA HIS A 207 6.68 14.35 -15.53
C HIS A 207 6.20 14.51 -14.09
N ASP A 208 6.64 15.57 -13.40
CA ASP A 208 6.19 15.91 -12.06
C ASP A 208 4.69 16.25 -12.02
N LEU A 209 4.16 16.88 -13.08
CA LEU A 209 2.74 17.24 -13.17
C LEU A 209 1.82 16.02 -13.21
N PHE A 210 2.28 14.89 -13.77
CA PHE A 210 1.56 13.63 -13.67
C PHE A 210 1.51 13.12 -12.23
N GLY A 211 2.65 13.09 -11.55
CA GLY A 211 2.74 12.67 -10.14
C GLY A 211 1.91 13.57 -9.20
N LEU A 212 1.94 14.90 -9.43
CA LEU A 212 1.10 15.86 -8.73
C LEU A 212 -0.40 15.52 -8.89
N ALA A 213 -0.84 15.26 -10.14
CA ALA A 213 -2.23 14.90 -10.41
C ALA A 213 -2.64 13.60 -9.70
N VAL A 214 -1.76 12.59 -9.64
CA VAL A 214 -2.01 11.35 -8.88
C VAL A 214 -2.20 11.64 -7.39
N LEU A 215 -1.33 12.45 -6.78
CA LEU A 215 -1.42 12.81 -5.36
C LEU A 215 -2.68 13.63 -5.05
N VAL A 216 -3.01 14.61 -5.88
CA VAL A 216 -4.24 15.42 -5.73
C VAL A 216 -5.48 14.52 -5.86
N PHE A 217 -5.46 13.57 -6.80
CA PHE A 217 -6.55 12.60 -6.95
C PHE A 217 -6.70 11.74 -5.69
N GLN A 218 -5.61 11.19 -5.17
CA GLN A 218 -5.64 10.38 -3.94
C GLN A 218 -6.14 11.18 -2.73
N LEU A 219 -5.72 12.44 -2.58
CA LEU A 219 -6.22 13.33 -1.52
C LEU A 219 -7.75 13.48 -1.60
N LEU A 220 -8.28 13.79 -2.77
CA LEU A 220 -9.69 14.15 -2.96
C LEU A 220 -10.61 12.94 -3.12
N MET A 221 -10.04 11.78 -3.50
CA MET A 221 -10.76 10.52 -3.71
C MET A 221 -10.43 9.45 -2.65
N GLU A 222 -10.16 9.91 -1.41
CA GLU A 222 -9.94 9.09 -0.21
C GLU A 222 -8.93 7.94 -0.42
N GLY A 223 -7.77 8.25 -1.00
CA GLY A 223 -6.70 7.30 -1.25
C GLY A 223 -6.90 6.43 -2.49
N THR A 224 -7.99 6.61 -3.23
CA THR A 224 -8.20 5.92 -4.50
C THR A 224 -7.16 6.39 -5.52
N HIS A 225 -6.40 5.46 -6.10
CA HIS A 225 -5.49 5.79 -7.19
C HIS A 225 -6.24 5.94 -8.52
N PRO A 226 -5.92 6.91 -9.40
CA PRO A 226 -6.67 7.17 -10.64
C PRO A 226 -6.72 5.99 -11.63
N PHE A 227 -5.74 5.08 -11.53
CA PHE A 227 -5.66 3.85 -12.34
C PHE A 227 -6.06 2.60 -11.54
N SER A 228 -6.71 2.75 -10.38
CA SER A 228 -7.25 1.64 -9.59
C SER A 228 -8.72 1.39 -9.93
N GLY A 229 -9.13 0.12 -9.89
CA GLY A 229 -10.54 -0.23 -10.14
C GLY A 229 -10.75 -1.74 -10.16
N ILE A 230 -12.01 -2.14 -10.33
CA ILE A 230 -12.38 -3.54 -10.55
C ILE A 230 -12.08 -3.85 -12.02
N PHE A 231 -11.10 -4.72 -12.23
CA PHE A 231 -10.72 -5.15 -13.56
C PHE A 231 -11.83 -6.00 -14.20
N GLN A 232 -12.17 -5.67 -15.44
CA GLN A 232 -13.22 -6.34 -16.22
C GLN A 232 -12.66 -7.39 -17.20
N GLY A 233 -11.34 -7.59 -17.21
CA GLY A 233 -10.70 -8.56 -18.09
C GLY A 233 -10.71 -9.97 -17.49
N ALA A 234 -10.48 -10.97 -18.35
CA ALA A 234 -10.45 -12.38 -17.99
C ALA A 234 -9.20 -12.80 -17.22
N ILE A 235 -8.13 -11.99 -17.26
CA ILE A 235 -6.81 -12.27 -16.70
C ILE A 235 -6.62 -11.42 -15.44
N GLU A 236 -5.62 -11.73 -14.62
CA GLU A 236 -5.22 -10.87 -13.48
C GLU A 236 -5.00 -9.42 -13.93
N PRO A 237 -5.47 -8.42 -13.14
CA PRO A 237 -5.30 -7.04 -13.51
C PRO A 237 -3.80 -6.72 -13.65
N PRO A 238 -3.38 -6.07 -14.76
CA PRO A 238 -2.01 -5.63 -14.94
C PRO A 238 -1.53 -4.77 -13.75
N PRO A 239 -0.23 -4.75 -13.45
CA PRO A 239 0.32 -3.85 -12.43
C PRO A 239 0.16 -2.38 -12.84
N TYR A 240 0.35 -1.45 -11.90
CA TYR A 240 0.10 -0.02 -12.15
C TYR A 240 0.93 0.53 -13.33
N GLU A 241 2.18 0.08 -13.47
CA GLU A 241 3.05 0.46 -14.60
C GLU A 241 2.38 0.20 -15.95
N ALA A 242 1.84 -0.99 -16.11
CA ALA A 242 1.16 -1.39 -17.36
C ALA A 242 -0.17 -0.64 -17.56
N ARG A 243 -0.93 -0.39 -16.47
CA ARG A 243 -2.17 0.38 -16.55
C ARG A 243 -1.91 1.83 -16.92
N ILE A 244 -0.89 2.45 -16.34
CA ILE A 244 -0.46 3.81 -16.63
C ILE A 244 0.05 3.90 -18.06
N ALA A 245 0.95 3.00 -18.46
CA ALA A 245 1.46 2.94 -19.83
C ALA A 245 0.35 2.75 -20.88
N SER A 246 -0.70 2.00 -20.57
CA SER A 246 -1.87 1.78 -21.44
C SER A 246 -2.92 2.89 -21.36
N GLY A 247 -2.76 3.89 -20.49
CA GLY A 247 -3.74 4.98 -20.31
C GLY A 247 -5.08 4.52 -19.72
N HIS A 248 -5.07 3.50 -18.86
CA HIS A 248 -6.28 2.94 -18.24
C HIS A 248 -6.76 3.80 -17.06
N PHE A 249 -7.00 5.08 -17.30
CA PHE A 249 -7.62 5.97 -16.31
C PHE A 249 -9.04 5.50 -16.01
N THR A 250 -9.30 5.03 -14.79
CA THR A 250 -10.54 4.33 -14.41
C THR A 250 -11.82 5.16 -14.59
N TYR A 251 -11.70 6.48 -14.51
CA TYR A 251 -12.81 7.43 -14.67
C TYR A 251 -12.85 8.05 -16.07
N SER A 252 -12.21 7.41 -17.07
CA SER A 252 -12.20 7.87 -18.44
C SER A 252 -13.62 7.98 -18.99
N GLN A 253 -13.90 9.09 -19.65
CA GLN A 253 -15.15 9.33 -20.39
C GLN A 253 -14.96 9.21 -21.91
N LYS A 254 -13.71 9.31 -22.39
CA LYS A 254 -13.37 9.32 -23.81
C LYS A 254 -12.88 7.97 -24.31
N ARG A 255 -12.36 7.11 -23.40
CA ARG A 255 -11.78 5.81 -23.76
C ARG A 255 -12.55 4.69 -23.04
N HIS A 256 -12.75 3.59 -23.70
CA HIS A 256 -13.15 2.36 -23.02
C HIS A 256 -11.94 1.80 -22.28
N VAL A 257 -12.04 1.69 -20.96
CA VAL A 257 -10.99 1.12 -20.11
C VAL A 257 -11.52 -0.13 -19.42
N PRO A 258 -10.69 -1.17 -19.25
CA PRO A 258 -11.15 -2.43 -18.67
C PRO A 258 -11.22 -2.37 -17.14
N TYR A 259 -11.60 -1.23 -16.57
CA TYR A 259 -11.73 -1.01 -15.14
C TYR A 259 -12.99 -0.23 -14.81
N LEU A 260 -13.71 -0.68 -13.77
CA LEU A 260 -14.80 0.08 -13.15
C LEU A 260 -14.33 0.63 -11.80
N PRO A 261 -14.81 1.81 -11.38
CA PRO A 261 -14.52 2.32 -10.04
C PRO A 261 -14.96 1.30 -8.98
N THR A 262 -14.16 1.15 -7.91
CA THR A 262 -14.52 0.26 -6.81
C THR A 262 -15.78 0.80 -6.11
N PRO A 263 -16.71 -0.06 -5.63
CA PRO A 263 -17.94 0.37 -4.94
C PRO A 263 -17.69 1.22 -3.69
N ILE A 264 -16.49 1.07 -3.09
CA ILE A 264 -16.08 1.82 -1.91
C ILE A 264 -15.38 3.14 -2.26
N ALA A 265 -15.01 3.38 -3.52
CA ALA A 265 -14.44 4.66 -3.93
C ALA A 265 -15.50 5.78 -3.86
N PRO A 266 -15.07 7.03 -3.61
CA PRO A 266 -15.94 8.18 -3.80
C PRO A 266 -16.47 8.25 -5.23
N ALA A 267 -17.68 8.78 -5.40
CA ALA A 267 -18.23 9.02 -6.74
C ALA A 267 -17.44 10.15 -7.43
N TRP A 268 -17.27 10.04 -8.76
CA TRP A 268 -16.55 11.03 -9.56
C TRP A 268 -17.10 12.45 -9.42
N GLU A 269 -18.42 12.53 -9.29
CA GLU A 269 -19.20 13.77 -9.17
C GLU A 269 -18.91 14.56 -7.87
N ILE A 270 -18.23 13.96 -6.89
CA ILE A 270 -17.79 14.67 -5.67
C ILE A 270 -16.77 15.77 -6.00
N LEU A 271 -15.94 15.53 -7.03
CA LEU A 271 -14.94 16.48 -7.47
C LEU A 271 -15.61 17.69 -8.12
N HIS A 272 -15.09 18.88 -7.84
CA HIS A 272 -15.51 20.10 -8.52
C HIS A 272 -15.32 19.97 -10.05
N PRO A 273 -16.23 20.49 -10.90
CA PRO A 273 -16.13 20.36 -12.35
C PRO A 273 -14.80 20.78 -12.94
N SER A 274 -14.20 21.88 -12.46
CA SER A 274 -12.86 22.32 -12.90
C SER A 274 -11.78 21.30 -12.60
N LEU A 275 -11.86 20.59 -11.46
CA LEU A 275 -10.91 19.52 -11.12
C LEU A 275 -11.12 18.29 -11.97
N GLN A 276 -12.38 17.94 -12.27
CA GLN A 276 -12.69 16.82 -13.19
C GLN A 276 -12.05 17.06 -14.57
N GLU A 277 -12.16 18.27 -15.11
CA GLU A 277 -11.54 18.67 -16.37
C GLU A 277 -10.01 18.52 -16.32
N LEU A 278 -9.36 18.99 -15.25
CA LEU A 278 -7.91 18.88 -15.11
C LEU A 278 -7.42 17.44 -15.01
N PHE A 279 -8.16 16.55 -14.33
CA PHE A 279 -7.82 15.13 -14.29
C PHE A 279 -7.95 14.47 -15.66
N VAL A 280 -9.03 14.74 -16.40
CA VAL A 280 -9.21 14.26 -17.78
C VAL A 280 -8.09 14.78 -18.67
N ARG A 281 -7.79 16.07 -18.60
CA ARG A 281 -6.70 16.67 -19.36
C ARG A 281 -5.33 16.07 -19.03
N CYS A 282 -5.07 15.76 -17.74
CA CYS A 282 -3.80 15.17 -17.34
C CYS A 282 -3.68 13.70 -17.77
N PHE A 283 -4.70 12.86 -17.48
CA PHE A 283 -4.61 11.42 -17.63
C PHE A 283 -5.08 10.88 -18.98
N GLU A 284 -5.85 11.64 -19.77
CA GLU A 284 -6.28 11.25 -21.10
C GLU A 284 -5.56 12.01 -22.21
N GLU A 285 -5.61 13.34 -22.20
CA GLU A 285 -4.97 14.15 -23.23
C GLU A 285 -3.45 14.20 -23.03
N GLY A 286 -3.01 14.42 -21.80
CA GLY A 286 -1.61 14.42 -21.38
C GLY A 286 -0.97 13.04 -21.33
N HIS A 287 -1.71 11.96 -21.62
CA HIS A 287 -1.16 10.62 -21.74
C HIS A 287 -0.23 10.51 -22.97
N ASN A 288 -0.70 10.94 -24.13
CA ASN A 288 0.06 10.89 -25.39
C ASN A 288 0.84 12.17 -25.66
N ASN A 289 0.47 13.29 -25.04
CA ASN A 289 1.13 14.58 -25.18
C ASN A 289 1.37 15.20 -23.79
N PRO A 290 2.54 14.96 -23.16
CA PRO A 290 2.86 15.47 -21.83
C PRO A 290 2.72 16.99 -21.67
N LEU A 291 2.88 17.77 -22.74
CA LEU A 291 2.74 19.23 -22.72
C LEU A 291 1.31 19.73 -22.46
N LEU A 292 0.30 18.86 -22.64
CA LEU A 292 -1.09 19.18 -22.31
C LEU A 292 -1.43 19.02 -20.82
N ARG A 293 -0.55 18.44 -20.01
CA ARG A 293 -0.77 18.31 -18.57
C ARG A 293 -0.90 19.68 -17.92
N PRO A 294 -1.91 19.88 -17.06
CA PRO A 294 -2.10 21.16 -16.39
C PRO A 294 -0.88 21.52 -15.53
N SER A 295 -0.43 22.76 -15.59
CA SER A 295 0.67 23.26 -14.75
C SER A 295 0.28 23.24 -13.25
N ALA A 296 1.28 23.24 -12.37
CA ALA A 296 1.03 23.34 -10.93
C ALA A 296 0.24 24.62 -10.57
N GLN A 297 0.46 25.71 -11.27
CA GLN A 297 -0.31 26.96 -11.10
C GLN A 297 -1.78 26.80 -11.53
N THR A 298 -2.05 26.03 -12.60
CA THR A 298 -3.42 25.71 -13.03
C THR A 298 -4.14 24.86 -11.98
N TRP A 299 -3.46 23.85 -11.42
CA TRP A 299 -3.97 23.07 -10.30
C TRP A 299 -4.28 23.96 -9.09
N LEU A 300 -3.34 24.84 -8.71
CA LEU A 300 -3.50 25.77 -7.60
C LEU A 300 -4.78 26.60 -7.72
N SER A 301 -5.04 27.17 -8.91
CA SER A 301 -6.22 28.00 -9.18
C SER A 301 -7.52 27.19 -9.12
N ALA A 302 -7.57 26.02 -9.76
CA ALA A 302 -8.77 25.20 -9.77
C ALA A 302 -9.09 24.60 -8.38
N ILE A 303 -8.07 24.26 -7.59
CA ILE A 303 -8.27 23.78 -6.22
C ILE A 303 -8.76 24.93 -5.32
N ALA A 304 -8.27 26.15 -5.51
CA ALA A 304 -8.78 27.33 -4.79
C ALA A 304 -10.25 27.56 -5.09
N GLU A 305 -10.66 27.54 -6.36
CA GLU A 305 -12.06 27.63 -6.79
C GLU A 305 -12.92 26.53 -6.13
N ALA A 306 -12.44 25.29 -6.14
CA ALA A 306 -13.12 24.18 -5.49
C ALA A 306 -13.23 24.36 -3.97
N GLU A 307 -12.20 24.89 -3.29
CA GLU A 307 -12.23 25.19 -1.85
C GLU A 307 -13.25 26.30 -1.53
N ASP A 308 -13.27 27.37 -2.34
CA ASP A 308 -14.16 28.52 -2.16
C ASP A 308 -15.65 28.15 -2.42
N SER A 309 -15.92 27.16 -3.25
CA SER A 309 -17.27 26.68 -3.57
C SER A 309 -17.87 25.74 -2.52
N LEU A 310 -17.13 25.44 -1.42
CA LEU A 310 -17.59 24.51 -0.40
C LEU A 310 -18.75 25.05 0.43
N ILE A 311 -19.78 24.21 0.57
CA ILE A 311 -20.90 24.43 1.49
C ILE A 311 -20.85 23.43 2.65
N THR A 312 -21.54 23.78 3.74
CA THR A 312 -21.62 22.96 4.94
C THR A 312 -22.88 22.12 4.94
N CYS A 313 -22.78 20.85 5.28
CA CYS A 313 -23.93 19.96 5.45
C CYS A 313 -24.74 20.33 6.69
N THR A 314 -26.06 20.35 6.56
CA THR A 314 -26.98 20.62 7.67
C THR A 314 -27.02 19.51 8.72
N THR A 315 -26.73 18.25 8.33
CA THR A 315 -26.74 17.09 9.23
C THR A 315 -25.45 16.94 10.03
N ASN A 316 -24.29 17.19 9.39
CA ASN A 316 -22.98 17.10 10.03
C ASN A 316 -22.08 18.22 9.55
N PRO A 317 -21.73 19.22 10.41
CA PRO A 317 -20.91 20.36 10.02
C PRO A 317 -19.48 20.01 9.57
N GLN A 318 -18.98 18.80 9.87
CA GLN A 318 -17.71 18.29 9.36
C GLN A 318 -17.79 17.87 7.88
N HIS A 319 -18.99 17.66 7.36
CA HIS A 319 -19.19 17.41 5.94
C HIS A 319 -19.14 18.73 5.17
N ARG A 320 -18.05 18.94 4.45
CA ARG A 320 -17.86 20.01 3.49
C ARG A 320 -17.91 19.43 2.10
N TYR A 321 -18.67 20.02 1.18
CA TYR A 321 -18.81 19.54 -0.20
C TYR A 321 -19.14 20.69 -1.15
N ASN A 322 -18.85 20.52 -2.43
CA ASN A 322 -18.99 21.57 -3.42
C ASN A 322 -20.46 21.85 -3.75
N ASN A 323 -20.79 23.12 -3.96
CA ASN A 323 -22.16 23.65 -4.13
C ASN A 323 -22.89 23.16 -5.40
N HIS A 324 -22.17 22.55 -6.38
CA HIS A 324 -22.79 21.93 -7.55
C HIS A 324 -23.53 20.63 -7.21
N MET A 325 -23.27 20.03 -6.05
CA MET A 325 -23.93 18.83 -5.56
C MET A 325 -25.30 19.16 -4.96
N ARG A 326 -26.34 18.39 -5.34
CA ARG A 326 -27.70 18.58 -4.84
C ARG A 326 -27.93 18.06 -3.41
N SER A 327 -27.14 17.11 -2.98
CA SER A 327 -27.19 16.47 -1.66
C SER A 327 -25.78 16.29 -1.12
N CYS A 328 -25.65 16.10 0.21
CA CYS A 328 -24.38 15.85 0.84
C CYS A 328 -23.81 14.46 0.48
N PRO A 329 -22.74 14.36 -0.31
CA PRO A 329 -22.18 13.08 -0.74
C PRO A 329 -21.59 12.28 0.43
N TRP A 330 -21.18 12.97 1.49
CA TRP A 330 -20.60 12.32 2.67
C TRP A 330 -21.65 11.64 3.55
N CYS A 331 -22.87 12.18 3.63
CA CYS A 331 -24.00 11.48 4.26
C CYS A 331 -24.38 10.22 3.50
N GLU A 332 -24.47 10.28 2.17
CA GLU A 332 -24.74 9.13 1.32
C GLU A 332 -23.63 8.07 1.45
N ARG A 333 -22.37 8.54 1.47
CA ARG A 333 -21.22 7.68 1.64
C ARG A 333 -21.18 7.00 3.00
N THR A 334 -21.54 7.71 4.08
CA THR A 334 -21.68 7.14 5.43
C THR A 334 -22.66 5.97 5.43
N VAL A 335 -23.82 6.12 4.78
CA VAL A 335 -24.79 5.04 4.63
C VAL A 335 -24.19 3.87 3.84
N ARG A 336 -23.56 4.14 2.70
CA ARG A 336 -22.92 3.14 1.83
C ARG A 336 -21.81 2.37 2.55
N LEU A 337 -21.07 3.03 3.45
CA LEU A 337 -20.03 2.44 4.28
C LEU A 337 -20.56 1.76 5.56
N GLY A 338 -21.88 1.58 5.68
CA GLY A 338 -22.52 0.90 6.81
C GLY A 338 -22.39 1.68 8.13
N GLY A 339 -22.59 2.99 8.07
CA GLY A 339 -22.55 3.91 9.21
C GLY A 339 -21.16 4.47 9.53
N ARG A 340 -20.11 4.09 8.77
CA ARG A 340 -18.76 4.62 8.96
C ARG A 340 -18.63 5.96 8.27
N ASP A 341 -18.62 7.03 9.05
CA ASP A 341 -18.49 8.39 8.55
C ASP A 341 -17.03 8.70 8.16
N PRO A 342 -16.74 9.13 6.91
CA PRO A 342 -15.40 9.55 6.51
C PRO A 342 -14.92 10.80 7.26
N PHE A 343 -15.85 11.68 7.67
CA PHE A 343 -15.60 12.93 8.36
C PHE A 343 -16.52 13.04 9.58
N PRO A 344 -16.17 12.33 10.68
CA PRO A 344 -17.06 12.19 11.84
C PRO A 344 -17.34 13.54 12.50
N SER A 345 -18.56 13.69 13.04
CA SER A 345 -18.96 14.89 13.78
C SER A 345 -18.13 15.06 15.08
N HIS A 346 -18.02 16.29 15.59
CA HIS A 346 -17.36 16.55 16.88
C HIS A 346 -17.89 15.66 17.99
N ARG A 347 -19.22 15.49 18.07
CA ARG A 347 -19.85 14.60 19.05
C ARG A 347 -19.39 13.14 18.93
N ALA A 348 -19.30 12.61 17.70
CA ALA A 348 -18.83 11.25 17.46
C ALA A 348 -17.35 11.08 17.81
N ILE A 349 -16.55 12.16 17.66
CA ILE A 349 -15.14 12.17 18.04
C ILE A 349 -14.99 12.16 19.57
N GLU A 350 -15.70 13.03 20.26
CA GLU A 350 -15.71 13.11 21.72
C GLU A 350 -16.17 11.79 22.36
N ALA A 351 -17.21 11.18 21.78
CA ALA A 351 -17.72 9.87 22.21
C ALA A 351 -16.85 8.68 21.74
N LYS A 352 -15.77 8.92 20.99
CA LYS A 352 -14.90 7.89 20.38
C LYS A 352 -15.66 6.90 19.49
N GLU A 353 -16.85 7.25 19.00
CA GLU A 353 -17.66 6.40 18.11
C GLU A 353 -16.98 6.17 16.76
N HIS A 354 -16.21 7.15 16.28
CA HIS A 354 -15.43 7.08 15.03
C HIS A 354 -14.33 5.99 15.02
N LEU A 355 -13.92 5.51 16.21
CA LEU A 355 -12.91 4.46 16.38
C LEU A 355 -13.53 3.06 16.56
N GLN A 356 -14.86 2.99 16.74
CA GLN A 356 -15.52 1.71 17.01
C GLN A 356 -15.49 0.77 15.80
N PRO A 357 -15.30 -0.53 16.00
CA PRO A 357 -15.40 -1.51 14.94
C PRO A 357 -16.82 -1.56 14.37
N ARG A 358 -16.94 -1.97 13.11
CA ARG A 358 -18.19 -2.06 12.37
C ARG A 358 -19.22 -2.91 13.14
N ILE A 359 -20.30 -2.33 13.62
CA ILE A 359 -21.48 -3.09 14.07
C ILE A 359 -22.13 -3.65 12.79
N LYS A 360 -22.04 -4.96 12.57
CA LYS A 360 -22.77 -5.60 11.46
C LYS A 360 -24.25 -5.31 11.66
N PRO A 361 -24.95 -4.64 10.72
CA PRO A 361 -26.37 -4.44 10.87
C PRO A 361 -27.05 -5.80 10.91
N LYS A 362 -27.92 -6.02 11.91
CA LYS A 362 -28.86 -7.16 11.89
C LYS A 362 -29.65 -7.05 10.57
N LYS A 363 -29.59 -8.09 9.74
CA LYS A 363 -30.27 -8.14 8.45
C LYS A 363 -31.77 -7.89 8.65
N HIS A 364 -32.25 -6.68 8.43
CA HIS A 364 -33.63 -6.42 8.04
C HIS A 364 -33.65 -6.42 6.51
N TYR A 365 -34.26 -7.43 5.92
CA TYR A 365 -34.54 -7.48 4.50
C TYR A 365 -35.52 -6.35 4.18
N THR A 366 -35.03 -5.22 3.68
CA THR A 366 -35.82 -4.21 2.98
C THR A 366 -35.32 -4.18 1.55
N GLN A 367 -36.29 -4.21 0.64
CA GLN A 367 -36.13 -4.26 -0.81
C GLN A 367 -35.11 -3.23 -1.31
N THR A 368 -34.16 -3.68 -2.12
CA THR A 368 -33.20 -2.83 -2.84
C THR A 368 -33.95 -1.85 -3.75
N PRO A 369 -33.59 -0.55 -3.73
CA PRO A 369 -34.05 0.39 -4.75
C PRO A 369 -33.45 -0.02 -6.10
N ARG A 370 -34.25 -0.14 -7.14
CA ARG A 370 -33.83 -0.36 -8.52
C ARG A 370 -32.92 0.81 -8.94
N LEU A 371 -31.70 0.49 -9.38
CA LEU A 371 -30.85 1.45 -10.09
C LEU A 371 -31.56 1.92 -11.36
N PRO A 372 -31.51 3.21 -11.71
CA PRO A 372 -32.10 3.68 -12.95
C PRO A 372 -31.37 3.04 -14.14
N GLN A 373 -32.13 2.39 -15.03
CA GLN A 373 -31.66 1.90 -16.31
C GLN A 373 -31.15 3.09 -17.14
N ARG A 374 -29.88 3.05 -17.50
CA ARG A 374 -29.32 3.96 -18.51
C ARG A 374 -29.89 3.56 -19.86
N VAL A 375 -30.74 4.40 -20.43
CA VAL A 375 -31.23 4.27 -21.82
C VAL A 375 -29.99 4.56 -22.72
N MET A 376 -29.51 3.51 -23.39
CA MET A 376 -28.50 3.68 -24.45
C MET A 376 -29.18 4.19 -25.70
N SER A 377 -28.66 5.30 -26.24
CA SER A 377 -29.05 5.85 -27.55
C SER A 377 -28.68 4.88 -28.67
N PRO A 378 -29.50 4.71 -29.73
CA PRO A 378 -29.29 3.67 -30.75
C PRO A 378 -28.24 3.98 -31.84
N HIS A 379 -27.31 4.93 -31.64
CA HIS A 379 -26.47 5.43 -32.74
C HIS A 379 -25.00 5.02 -32.72
N LEU A 380 -24.56 3.99 -31.97
CA LEU A 380 -23.14 3.55 -31.96
C LEU A 380 -22.95 2.05 -32.29
N ALA A 381 -23.77 1.51 -33.23
CA ALA A 381 -23.63 0.11 -33.64
C ALA A 381 -22.73 -0.16 -34.84
N ASN A 382 -21.97 0.81 -35.34
CA ASN A 382 -21.13 0.61 -36.55
C ASN A 382 -19.76 1.22 -36.44
N TYR A 383 -18.86 0.65 -35.63
CA TYR A 383 -17.41 0.84 -35.79
C TYR A 383 -16.63 -0.29 -35.10
N TRP A 384 -16.64 -1.46 -35.71
CA TRP A 384 -15.66 -2.51 -35.43
C TRP A 384 -15.03 -2.93 -36.75
N GLN A 385 -13.81 -2.47 -37.04
CA GLN A 385 -12.89 -3.15 -37.95
C GLN A 385 -11.55 -3.33 -37.21
N PRO A 386 -10.95 -4.54 -37.24
CA PRO A 386 -9.67 -4.78 -36.60
C PRO A 386 -8.55 -4.14 -37.40
N VAL A 387 -7.72 -3.36 -36.74
CA VAL A 387 -6.47 -2.83 -37.33
C VAL A 387 -5.42 -3.94 -37.32
N ILE A 388 -5.09 -4.43 -38.51
CA ILE A 388 -3.98 -5.36 -38.75
C ILE A 388 -2.68 -4.53 -38.72
N THR A 389 -1.80 -4.80 -37.77
CA THR A 389 -0.44 -4.25 -37.78
C THR A 389 0.48 -5.15 -38.61
N PRO A 390 1.36 -4.57 -39.47
CA PRO A 390 2.29 -5.35 -40.30
C PRO A 390 3.41 -5.95 -39.44
N SER A 391 3.74 -7.21 -39.74
CA SER A 391 4.86 -7.97 -39.22
C SER A 391 6.22 -7.29 -39.48
N GLY A 392 6.92 -6.94 -38.39
CA GLY A 392 8.31 -6.47 -38.43
C GLY A 392 9.28 -7.55 -37.94
N SER A 393 10.24 -7.81 -38.79
CA SER A 393 11.29 -8.84 -38.81
C SER A 393 12.04 -9.12 -37.49
N TYR A 394 12.26 -10.41 -37.24
CA TYR A 394 13.17 -10.98 -36.27
C TYR A 394 14.61 -10.53 -36.44
N TYR A 395 15.21 -9.98 -35.39
CA TYR A 395 16.67 -9.84 -35.29
C TYR A 395 17.19 -10.85 -34.27
N LYS A 396 18.05 -11.77 -34.73
CA LYS A 396 18.84 -12.71 -33.91
C LYS A 396 20.03 -11.97 -33.30
N PRO A 397 20.32 -12.08 -32.01
CA PRO A 397 21.63 -11.67 -31.49
C PRO A 397 22.61 -12.84 -31.55
N SER A 398 23.77 -12.58 -32.13
CA SER A 398 24.92 -13.47 -32.21
C SER A 398 25.62 -13.58 -30.84
N LYS A 399 26.00 -14.83 -30.51
CA LYS A 399 26.89 -15.17 -29.39
C LYS A 399 28.29 -14.59 -29.58
N LYS A 400 28.83 -13.94 -28.54
CA LYS A 400 30.27 -14.03 -28.24
C LYS A 400 30.51 -13.97 -26.74
N SER A 401 31.06 -15.06 -26.24
CA SER A 401 31.59 -15.33 -24.92
C SER A 401 32.82 -14.45 -24.59
N LYS A 402 32.97 -14.04 -23.34
CA LYS A 402 34.28 -14.03 -22.68
C LYS A 402 34.10 -14.17 -21.15
N LEU A 403 34.65 -15.23 -20.63
CA LEU A 403 34.99 -15.50 -19.24
C LEU A 403 36.04 -14.52 -18.74
N TYR A 404 35.98 -14.12 -17.47
CA TYR A 404 37.11 -14.02 -16.55
C TYR A 404 36.61 -14.02 -15.07
N PRO A 405 37.46 -14.34 -14.09
CA PRO A 405 37.09 -15.28 -13.04
C PRO A 405 36.96 -14.68 -11.62
N ILE A 406 36.43 -15.51 -10.78
CA ILE A 406 36.28 -15.55 -9.33
C ILE A 406 37.51 -14.99 -8.56
N ILE A 407 37.28 -14.16 -7.54
CA ILE A 407 38.10 -14.10 -6.34
C ILE A 407 37.17 -14.08 -5.11
N PHE A 408 37.29 -15.14 -4.31
CA PHE A 408 36.83 -15.29 -2.94
C PHE A 408 37.63 -14.38 -2.01
N CYS A 409 36.98 -13.68 -1.10
CA CYS A 409 37.54 -13.39 0.21
C CYS A 409 36.44 -13.37 1.26
N LEU A 410 36.55 -14.33 2.14
CA LEU A 410 35.96 -14.48 3.46
C LEU A 410 36.43 -13.36 4.40
N LEU A 411 35.56 -13.00 5.33
CA LEU A 411 35.78 -12.61 6.74
C LEU A 411 34.53 -11.79 7.11
N GLY A 412 33.67 -12.12 8.03
CA GLY A 412 33.83 -12.57 9.40
C GLY A 412 33.74 -11.37 10.35
N PHE A 413 32.79 -11.43 11.29
CA PHE A 413 32.61 -10.57 12.46
C PHE A 413 31.76 -9.27 12.32
N GLY A 414 30.67 -9.24 13.10
CA GLY A 414 29.96 -8.02 13.46
C GLY A 414 28.53 -8.19 13.97
N LEU A 415 28.22 -9.29 14.68
CA LEU A 415 26.99 -9.38 15.50
C LEU A 415 27.38 -8.90 16.91
N LEU A 416 26.96 -7.70 17.27
CA LEU A 416 26.70 -7.22 18.64
C LEU A 416 26.52 -5.68 18.55
N GLY A 417 25.29 -5.19 18.71
CA GLY A 417 25.05 -3.77 18.84
C GLY A 417 23.68 -3.25 18.39
N TYR A 418 22.60 -4.01 18.57
CA TYR A 418 21.25 -3.52 18.20
C TYR A 418 20.21 -3.70 19.32
N ALA A 419 20.65 -3.71 20.57
CA ALA A 419 19.75 -3.98 21.71
C ALA A 419 19.43 -2.79 22.63
N ASP A 420 20.08 -1.63 22.48
CA ASP A 420 19.99 -0.59 23.54
C ASP A 420 19.27 0.72 23.19
N VAL A 421 18.70 0.90 21.99
CA VAL A 421 18.11 2.19 21.60
C VAL A 421 16.58 2.25 21.71
N MET A 422 15.89 1.11 21.89
CA MET A 422 14.39 1.07 21.88
C MET A 422 13.71 1.13 23.26
N ILE A 423 14.44 1.38 24.35
CA ILE A 423 13.85 1.35 25.72
C ILE A 423 13.52 2.74 26.30
N LYS A 424 13.76 3.85 25.60
CA LYS A 424 13.58 5.20 26.17
C LYS A 424 12.43 6.04 25.64
N PHE A 425 11.48 5.50 24.89
CA PHE A 425 10.37 6.30 24.35
C PHE A 425 8.96 5.73 24.62
N THR A 426 8.70 5.24 25.83
CA THR A 426 7.30 5.03 26.25
C THR A 426 7.17 5.29 27.75
N GLN A 427 7.07 6.56 28.14
CA GLN A 427 6.34 6.92 29.35
C GLN A 427 5.22 7.88 28.98
N PRO A 428 3.94 7.56 29.23
CA PRO A 428 2.86 8.51 29.15
C PRO A 428 2.89 9.42 30.37
N LEU A 429 2.86 10.74 30.12
CA LEU A 429 2.57 11.76 31.11
C LEU A 429 1.17 11.55 31.67
N VAL A 430 1.09 11.06 32.89
CA VAL A 430 -0.14 11.07 33.68
C VAL A 430 -0.21 12.45 34.36
N SER A 431 -1.13 13.30 33.87
CA SER A 431 -1.53 14.49 34.59
C SER A 431 -2.33 14.09 35.83
N GLN A 432 -1.76 14.37 37.01
CA GLN A 432 -2.49 14.37 38.26
C GLN A 432 -3.52 15.51 38.24
N ASN A 433 -4.79 15.17 38.33
CA ASN A 433 -5.79 16.05 38.88
C ASN A 433 -6.56 15.36 40.00
N ALA A 434 -6.46 16.01 41.15
CA ALA A 434 -7.05 15.64 42.39
C ALA A 434 -8.60 15.63 42.31
N TYR A 435 -9.22 14.51 42.66
CA TYR A 435 -10.53 14.49 43.29
C TYR A 435 -10.54 13.60 44.53
N THR A 436 -10.44 14.33 45.63
CA THR A 436 -11.06 14.12 46.95
C THR A 436 -11.31 12.69 47.45
N GLN A 437 -10.63 12.47 48.56
CA GLN A 437 -11.08 11.68 49.73
C GLN A 437 -12.58 11.77 49.98
N GLN A 438 -13.27 10.66 49.70
CA GLN A 438 -14.45 10.21 50.47
C GLN A 438 -14.90 8.84 49.96
N ALA A 439 -14.39 7.81 50.54
CA ALA A 439 -14.99 6.48 50.72
C ALA A 439 -13.97 5.50 51.33
N LEU A 440 -13.45 5.85 52.49
CA LEU A 440 -12.96 4.86 53.43
C LEU A 440 -14.19 4.31 54.16
N ASN A 441 -14.62 3.12 53.79
CA ASN A 441 -15.22 2.08 54.60
C ASN A 441 -16.15 1.17 53.76
N SER A 442 -15.57 0.26 53.01
CA SER A 442 -16.17 -1.06 52.81
C SER A 442 -15.03 -2.01 52.46
N ARG A 443 -14.56 -2.74 53.49
CA ARG A 443 -13.68 -3.90 53.33
C ARG A 443 -14.47 -4.98 52.57
N GLN A 444 -14.28 -5.06 51.24
CA GLN A 444 -14.44 -6.31 50.52
C GLN A 444 -13.05 -6.95 50.33
N PRO A 445 -12.90 -8.25 50.41
CA PRO A 445 -11.61 -8.90 50.20
C PRO A 445 -11.20 -8.68 48.77
N ASN A 446 -10.01 -8.13 48.55
CA ASN A 446 -9.35 -7.98 47.25
C ASN A 446 -9.09 -9.39 46.70
N ASN A 447 -10.07 -10.01 46.06
CA ASN A 447 -9.87 -11.21 45.25
C ASN A 447 -9.24 -10.78 43.91
N LYS A 448 -7.96 -10.38 43.94
CA LYS A 448 -7.19 -10.22 42.75
C LYS A 448 -7.06 -11.59 42.10
N LEU A 449 -7.70 -11.80 40.94
CA LEU A 449 -7.62 -13.06 40.19
C LEU A 449 -6.15 -13.46 39.98
N SER A 450 -5.87 -14.75 40.07
CA SER A 450 -4.52 -15.28 39.88
C SER A 450 -4.13 -15.26 38.42
N PHE A 451 -2.81 -15.43 38.13
CA PHE A 451 -2.31 -15.67 36.78
C PHE A 451 -3.13 -16.74 36.05
N ALA A 452 -3.42 -17.88 36.74
CA ALA A 452 -4.14 -18.98 36.14
C ALA A 452 -5.57 -18.60 35.73
N ASP A 453 -6.25 -17.80 36.58
CA ASP A 453 -7.61 -17.34 36.29
C ASP A 453 -7.63 -16.40 35.07
N TYR A 454 -6.73 -15.40 35.03
CA TYR A 454 -6.65 -14.50 33.90
C TYR A 454 -6.23 -15.23 32.61
N TYR A 455 -5.27 -16.15 32.71
CA TYR A 455 -4.84 -16.93 31.54
C TYR A 455 -5.99 -17.78 30.99
N GLN A 456 -6.73 -18.47 31.86
CA GLN A 456 -7.88 -19.32 31.49
C GLN A 456 -9.03 -18.47 30.89
N GLN A 457 -9.33 -17.30 31.48
CA GLN A 457 -10.32 -16.36 30.96
C GLN A 457 -9.88 -15.83 29.60
N GLY A 458 -8.58 -15.56 29.37
CA GLY A 458 -8.03 -15.18 28.09
C GLY A 458 -8.22 -16.27 27.04
N GLU A 459 -7.93 -17.55 27.37
CA GLU A 459 -8.16 -18.68 26.46
C GLU A 459 -9.66 -18.88 26.16
N ALA A 460 -10.53 -18.70 27.13
CA ALA A 460 -11.97 -18.79 26.93
C ALA A 460 -12.50 -17.68 26.00
N ALA A 461 -12.09 -16.44 26.23
CA ALA A 461 -12.43 -15.31 25.37
C ALA A 461 -11.91 -15.51 23.93
N TYR A 462 -10.67 -15.99 23.78
CA TYR A 462 -10.09 -16.29 22.47
C TYR A 462 -10.90 -17.36 21.71
N LYS A 463 -11.32 -18.43 22.38
CA LYS A 463 -12.19 -19.48 21.80
C LYS A 463 -13.56 -18.93 21.37
N GLN A 464 -14.09 -17.96 22.12
CA GLN A 464 -15.35 -17.26 21.79
C GLN A 464 -15.17 -16.20 20.70
N ARG A 465 -13.95 -16.00 20.18
CA ARG A 465 -13.56 -14.95 19.23
C ARG A 465 -13.72 -13.52 19.75
N ASP A 466 -13.81 -13.36 21.08
CA ASP A 466 -13.75 -12.07 21.77
C ASP A 466 -12.27 -11.72 22.00
N TYR A 467 -11.62 -11.27 20.93
CA TYR A 467 -10.17 -11.07 20.92
C TYR A 467 -9.74 -9.87 21.76
N GLU A 468 -10.56 -8.82 21.87
CA GLU A 468 -10.32 -7.68 22.74
C GLU A 468 -10.26 -8.12 24.20
N LYS A 469 -11.26 -8.89 24.65
CA LYS A 469 -11.29 -9.43 26.02
C LYS A 469 -10.15 -10.42 26.25
N ALA A 470 -9.77 -11.21 25.24
CA ALA A 470 -8.62 -12.11 25.32
C ALA A 470 -7.32 -11.32 25.56
N ILE A 471 -7.09 -10.20 24.82
CA ILE A 471 -5.92 -9.33 25.00
C ILE A 471 -5.87 -8.75 26.40
N VAL A 472 -6.99 -8.26 26.94
CA VAL A 472 -7.05 -7.71 28.30
C VAL A 472 -6.65 -8.77 29.31
N ASN A 473 -7.26 -9.97 29.25
CA ASN A 473 -6.99 -11.03 30.22
C ASN A 473 -5.55 -11.57 30.09
N PHE A 474 -5.04 -11.78 28.87
CA PHE A 474 -3.64 -12.18 28.70
C PHE A 474 -2.68 -11.09 29.18
N SER A 475 -3.01 -9.80 29.03
CA SER A 475 -2.18 -8.71 29.55
C SER A 475 -2.11 -8.73 31.05
N GLN A 476 -3.25 -8.94 31.77
CA GLN A 476 -3.28 -9.09 33.23
C GLN A 476 -2.48 -10.33 33.68
N ALA A 477 -2.56 -11.44 32.96
CA ALA A 477 -1.74 -12.61 33.23
C ALA A 477 -0.24 -12.30 33.06
N ILE A 478 0.14 -11.61 31.98
CA ILE A 478 1.55 -11.24 31.69
C ILE A 478 2.09 -10.25 32.71
N GLU A 479 1.27 -9.33 33.25
CA GLU A 479 1.67 -8.44 34.34
C GLU A 479 2.08 -9.22 35.60
N GLN A 480 1.41 -10.36 35.91
CA GLN A 480 1.78 -11.21 37.02
C GLN A 480 2.98 -12.12 36.71
N GLN A 481 3.11 -12.59 35.50
CA GLN A 481 4.23 -13.43 35.06
C GLN A 481 4.81 -12.92 33.71
N PRO A 482 5.68 -11.90 33.72
CA PRO A 482 6.20 -11.26 32.52
C PRO A 482 7.04 -12.17 31.59
N ILE A 483 7.56 -13.28 32.12
CA ILE A 483 8.39 -14.24 31.34
C ILE A 483 7.59 -15.46 30.88
N HIS A 484 6.26 -15.45 30.95
CA HIS A 484 5.43 -16.57 30.53
C HIS A 484 5.20 -16.52 28.99
N ALA A 485 6.12 -17.10 28.23
CA ALA A 485 6.16 -17.04 26.75
C ALA A 485 4.82 -17.44 26.10
N ARG A 486 4.10 -18.44 26.64
CA ARG A 486 2.83 -18.92 26.07
C ARG A 486 1.70 -17.88 26.18
N ALA A 487 1.63 -17.14 27.31
CA ALA A 487 0.64 -16.08 27.47
C ALA A 487 0.89 -14.94 26.47
N ILE A 488 2.17 -14.60 26.25
CA ILE A 488 2.59 -13.57 25.29
C ILE A 488 2.23 -14.01 23.85
N VAL A 489 2.51 -15.27 23.47
CA VAL A 489 2.12 -15.81 22.15
C VAL A 489 0.60 -15.77 21.97
N ASN A 490 -0.18 -16.14 22.99
CA ASN A 490 -1.63 -16.14 22.89
C ASN A 490 -2.19 -14.71 22.76
N ARG A 491 -1.59 -13.72 23.44
CA ARG A 491 -1.92 -12.31 23.22
C ARG A 491 -1.58 -11.87 21.80
N GLY A 492 -0.41 -12.25 21.27
CA GLY A 492 -0.02 -12.02 19.88
C GLY A 492 -1.02 -12.65 18.90
N ASN A 493 -1.50 -13.87 19.17
CA ASN A 493 -2.53 -14.52 18.35
C ASN A 493 -3.86 -13.74 18.36
N ALA A 494 -4.27 -13.22 19.51
CA ALA A 494 -5.47 -12.41 19.62
C ALA A 494 -5.32 -11.08 18.84
N ARG A 495 -4.16 -10.42 18.95
CA ARG A 495 -3.83 -9.22 18.17
C ARG A 495 -3.83 -9.50 16.67
N TYR A 496 -3.21 -10.58 16.23
CA TYR A 496 -3.23 -11.01 14.84
C TYR A 496 -4.65 -11.13 14.27
N ASN A 497 -5.55 -11.76 15.04
CA ASN A 497 -6.95 -11.92 14.63
C ASN A 497 -7.73 -10.60 14.58
N LEU A 498 -7.33 -9.60 15.38
CA LEU A 498 -7.83 -8.21 15.29
C LEU A 498 -7.15 -7.39 14.17
N LYS A 499 -6.23 -8.00 13.42
CA LYS A 499 -5.41 -7.35 12.40
C LYS A 499 -4.43 -6.29 12.97
N ASP A 500 -4.16 -6.33 14.27
CA ASP A 500 -3.04 -5.61 14.91
C ASP A 500 -1.75 -6.42 14.68
N TYR A 501 -1.26 -6.39 13.43
CA TYR A 501 -0.11 -7.20 13.03
C TYR A 501 1.19 -6.69 13.65
N GLU A 502 1.33 -5.38 13.84
CA GLU A 502 2.49 -4.78 14.52
C GLU A 502 2.57 -5.21 15.98
N GLY A 503 1.47 -5.10 16.72
CA GLY A 503 1.38 -5.58 18.09
C GLY A 503 1.62 -7.09 18.19
N ALA A 504 1.15 -7.87 17.22
CA ALA A 504 1.43 -9.31 17.14
C ALA A 504 2.92 -9.60 16.95
N VAL A 505 3.61 -8.89 16.04
CA VAL A 505 5.06 -9.04 15.82
C VAL A 505 5.85 -8.70 17.09
N ILE A 506 5.43 -7.66 17.82
CA ILE A 506 6.06 -7.29 19.11
C ILE A 506 5.90 -8.44 20.12
N ASP A 507 4.69 -8.97 20.31
CA ASP A 507 4.43 -10.06 21.26
C ASP A 507 5.20 -11.33 20.88
N TYR A 508 5.17 -11.75 19.62
CA TYR A 508 5.95 -12.93 19.18
C TYR A 508 7.46 -12.72 19.35
N SER A 509 7.95 -11.51 19.11
CA SER A 509 9.36 -11.18 19.31
C SER A 509 9.74 -11.23 20.79
N GLN A 510 8.87 -10.77 21.70
CA GLN A 510 9.07 -10.90 23.13
C GLN A 510 9.07 -12.37 23.56
N ALA A 511 8.14 -13.17 23.07
CA ALA A 511 8.09 -14.61 23.35
C ALA A 511 9.34 -15.35 22.85
N LEU A 512 9.86 -14.98 21.69
CA LEU A 512 11.09 -15.54 21.11
C LEU A 512 12.37 -15.07 21.81
N LYS A 513 12.36 -13.95 22.53
CA LYS A 513 13.46 -13.59 23.44
C LYS A 513 13.51 -14.53 24.65
N ILE A 514 12.34 -14.97 25.14
CA ILE A 514 12.21 -15.89 26.27
C ILE A 514 12.52 -17.33 25.83
N ASN A 515 11.92 -17.77 24.72
CA ASN A 515 12.15 -19.10 24.13
C ASN A 515 12.47 -18.99 22.65
N PRO A 516 13.76 -18.90 22.26
CA PRO A 516 14.21 -18.69 20.88
C PRO A 516 13.86 -19.82 19.91
N ASN A 517 13.54 -21.00 20.41
CA ASN A 517 13.28 -22.22 19.62
C ASN A 517 11.79 -22.55 19.50
N GLN A 518 10.91 -21.62 19.85
CA GLN A 518 9.46 -21.83 19.77
C GLN A 518 8.97 -21.71 18.33
N ILE A 519 8.90 -22.84 17.61
CA ILE A 519 8.55 -22.94 16.19
C ILE A 519 7.25 -22.21 15.87
N LYS A 520 6.17 -22.43 16.66
CA LYS A 520 4.88 -21.75 16.47
C LYS A 520 4.97 -20.23 16.54
N ALA A 521 5.81 -19.68 17.42
CA ALA A 521 6.01 -18.25 17.52
C ALA A 521 6.76 -17.70 16.30
N LEU A 522 7.74 -18.44 15.75
CA LEU A 522 8.44 -18.10 14.51
C LEU A 522 7.46 -18.08 13.33
N VAL A 523 6.68 -19.15 13.13
CA VAL A 523 5.71 -19.22 12.03
C VAL A 523 4.66 -18.10 12.16
N ASN A 524 4.12 -17.86 13.35
CA ASN A 524 3.12 -16.83 13.56
C ASN A 524 3.70 -15.41 13.37
N ARG A 525 4.96 -15.16 13.77
CA ARG A 525 5.63 -13.88 13.50
C ARG A 525 5.85 -13.68 12.00
N GLY A 526 6.28 -14.71 11.29
CA GLY A 526 6.38 -14.70 9.84
C GLY A 526 5.05 -14.40 9.17
N ASN A 527 3.93 -15.01 9.64
CA ASN A 527 2.59 -14.71 9.15
C ASN A 527 2.19 -13.25 9.41
N ALA A 528 2.47 -12.72 10.60
CA ALA A 528 2.17 -11.33 10.93
C ALA A 528 2.98 -10.35 10.06
N ARG A 529 4.26 -10.64 9.80
CA ARG A 529 5.11 -9.87 8.89
C ARG A 529 4.63 -9.95 7.44
N TYR A 530 4.20 -11.12 6.96
CA TYR A 530 3.57 -11.24 5.65
C TYR A 530 2.36 -10.35 5.50
N MET A 531 1.50 -10.29 6.53
CA MET A 531 0.34 -9.40 6.54
C MET A 531 0.75 -7.93 6.65
N LEU A 532 1.82 -7.60 7.39
CA LEU A 532 2.36 -6.23 7.46
C LEU A 532 2.89 -5.76 6.10
N ALA A 533 3.50 -6.65 5.32
CA ALA A 533 4.01 -6.32 3.99
C ALA A 533 2.91 -5.75 3.07
N GLU A 534 1.65 -6.21 3.20
CA GLU A 534 0.51 -5.69 2.43
C GLU A 534 0.16 -4.22 2.77
N TYR A 535 0.66 -3.71 3.90
CA TYR A 535 0.41 -2.35 4.40
C TYR A 535 1.71 -1.55 4.59
N SER A 536 2.86 -2.14 4.27
CA SER A 536 4.19 -1.55 4.42
C SER A 536 4.57 -0.73 3.19
N ASN A 537 5.31 0.36 3.43
CA ASN A 537 5.97 1.12 2.36
C ASN A 537 7.20 0.38 1.80
N ASP A 538 7.68 -0.64 2.52
CA ASP A 538 8.75 -1.54 2.10
C ASP A 538 8.31 -3.00 2.31
N PRO A 539 7.48 -3.55 1.41
CA PRO A 539 7.02 -4.93 1.49
C PRO A 539 8.15 -5.94 1.46
N ASP A 540 9.22 -5.65 0.73
CA ASP A 540 10.34 -6.59 0.54
C ASP A 540 11.10 -6.84 1.83
N THR A 541 11.27 -5.82 2.68
CA THR A 541 11.87 -5.99 4.02
C THR A 541 11.02 -6.91 4.86
N GLU A 542 9.70 -6.73 4.94
CA GLU A 542 8.82 -7.58 5.74
C GLU A 542 8.73 -9.00 5.17
N TYR A 543 8.68 -9.16 3.83
CA TYR A 543 8.74 -10.47 3.19
C TYR A 543 10.05 -11.21 3.50
N ASN A 544 11.19 -10.52 3.42
CA ASN A 544 12.49 -11.12 3.74
C ASN A 544 12.59 -11.52 5.22
N LEU A 545 12.08 -10.71 6.13
CA LEU A 545 11.99 -11.03 7.55
C LEU A 545 11.05 -12.21 7.82
N ALA A 546 9.92 -12.31 7.12
CA ALA A 546 9.01 -13.46 7.19
C ALA A 546 9.71 -14.74 6.71
N ILE A 547 10.40 -14.68 5.57
CA ILE A 547 11.19 -15.82 5.04
C ILE A 547 12.28 -16.24 6.04
N ALA A 548 12.94 -15.31 6.71
CA ALA A 548 13.94 -15.61 7.74
C ALA A 548 13.33 -16.35 8.93
N ASP A 549 12.14 -15.96 9.39
CA ASP A 549 11.41 -16.65 10.45
C ASP A 549 11.02 -18.08 10.03
N TYR A 550 10.49 -18.27 8.83
CA TYR A 550 10.16 -19.62 8.32
C TYR A 550 11.41 -20.48 8.11
N ASN A 551 12.51 -19.90 7.61
CA ASN A 551 13.80 -20.61 7.50
C ASN A 551 14.28 -21.11 8.86
N ARG A 552 14.16 -20.29 9.88
CA ARG A 552 14.52 -20.67 11.25
C ARG A 552 13.59 -21.76 11.79
N ALA A 553 12.27 -21.66 11.56
CA ALA A 553 11.31 -22.69 11.94
C ALA A 553 11.62 -24.04 11.29
N ILE A 554 11.91 -24.06 9.97
CA ILE A 554 12.32 -25.25 9.20
C ILE A 554 13.66 -25.78 9.70
N GLY A 555 14.60 -24.91 10.05
CA GLY A 555 15.90 -25.32 10.61
C GLY A 555 15.78 -26.00 11.98
N LEU A 556 14.74 -25.66 12.77
CA LEU A 556 14.44 -26.30 14.05
C LEU A 556 13.65 -27.60 13.89
N ASP A 557 12.75 -27.66 12.93
CA ASP A 557 12.00 -28.85 12.56
C ASP A 557 11.80 -28.88 11.03
N ASN A 558 12.51 -29.78 10.38
CA ASN A 558 12.44 -29.93 8.92
C ASN A 558 11.14 -30.59 8.43
N ASN A 559 10.26 -31.00 9.33
CA ASN A 559 8.93 -31.56 9.04
C ASN A 559 7.81 -30.53 9.28
N GLU A 560 8.13 -29.27 9.61
CA GLU A 560 7.12 -28.22 9.83
C GLU A 560 6.47 -27.80 8.49
N VAL A 561 5.40 -28.50 8.12
CA VAL A 561 4.67 -28.33 6.85
C VAL A 561 4.17 -26.91 6.64
N GLU A 562 3.67 -26.27 7.71
CA GLU A 562 3.10 -24.94 7.64
C GLU A 562 4.17 -23.90 7.26
N ALA A 563 5.39 -24.02 7.79
CA ALA A 563 6.49 -23.13 7.47
C ALA A 563 6.88 -23.19 5.98
N TYR A 564 6.87 -24.37 5.38
CA TYR A 564 7.11 -24.52 3.93
C TYR A 564 5.99 -23.85 3.12
N ILE A 565 4.71 -24.09 3.46
CA ILE A 565 3.58 -23.49 2.76
C ILE A 565 3.65 -21.95 2.84
N ARG A 566 3.83 -21.41 4.03
CA ARG A 566 3.89 -19.96 4.24
C ARG A 566 5.08 -19.31 3.55
N ARG A 567 6.26 -19.95 3.58
CA ARG A 567 7.43 -19.47 2.85
C ARG A 567 7.19 -19.49 1.33
N GLY A 568 6.57 -20.54 0.81
CA GLY A 568 6.18 -20.63 -0.60
C GLY A 568 5.22 -19.53 -1.01
N ILE A 569 4.21 -19.21 -0.19
CA ILE A 569 3.27 -18.11 -0.43
C ILE A 569 4.00 -16.77 -0.50
N VAL A 570 4.88 -16.46 0.46
CA VAL A 570 5.66 -15.22 0.45
C VAL A 570 6.54 -15.13 -0.81
N ARG A 571 7.22 -16.21 -1.19
CA ARG A 571 8.02 -16.27 -2.43
C ARG A 571 7.18 -16.07 -3.68
N THR A 572 5.93 -16.56 -3.69
CA THR A 572 4.98 -16.33 -4.80
C THR A 572 4.60 -14.86 -4.90
N GLN A 573 4.38 -14.17 -3.78
CA GLN A 573 4.09 -12.73 -3.79
C GLN A 573 5.31 -11.92 -4.24
N MET A 574 6.49 -12.20 -3.69
CA MET A 574 7.73 -11.54 -4.13
C MET A 574 8.00 -11.70 -5.63
N ALA A 575 7.68 -12.87 -6.19
CA ALA A 575 7.85 -13.13 -7.62
C ALA A 575 7.03 -12.18 -8.51
N LYS A 576 5.91 -11.64 -8.01
CA LYS A 576 5.07 -10.70 -8.76
C LYS A 576 5.74 -9.33 -8.94
N TYR A 577 6.64 -8.97 -8.03
CA TYR A 577 7.24 -7.62 -7.95
C TYR A 577 8.74 -7.61 -8.27
N SER A 578 9.38 -8.76 -8.46
CA SER A 578 10.82 -8.85 -8.67
C SER A 578 11.20 -9.11 -10.12
N GLY A 579 12.33 -8.54 -10.56
CA GLY A 579 12.93 -8.85 -11.87
C GLY A 579 13.42 -10.32 -12.02
N GLU A 580 13.44 -11.08 -10.91
CA GLU A 580 13.81 -12.51 -10.86
C GLU A 580 12.60 -13.44 -10.67
N SER A 581 11.43 -13.08 -11.19
CA SER A 581 10.15 -13.77 -11.02
C SER A 581 10.26 -15.28 -11.23
N GLN A 582 10.93 -15.73 -12.28
CA GLN A 582 11.06 -17.14 -12.61
C GLN A 582 11.80 -17.95 -11.52
N GLN A 583 12.86 -17.38 -10.93
CA GLN A 583 13.60 -18.04 -9.86
C GLN A 583 12.81 -18.09 -8.55
N ALA A 584 12.07 -17.04 -8.24
CA ALA A 584 11.21 -16.99 -7.07
C ALA A 584 10.06 -18.00 -7.16
N TYR A 585 9.41 -18.13 -8.33
CA TYR A 585 8.39 -19.16 -8.58
C TYR A 585 8.97 -20.58 -8.46
N LYS A 586 10.17 -20.86 -9.00
CA LYS A 586 10.83 -22.17 -8.84
C LYS A 586 11.07 -22.51 -7.37
N ARG A 587 11.52 -21.54 -6.57
CA ARG A 587 11.70 -21.72 -5.12
C ARG A 587 10.36 -21.95 -4.39
N ALA A 588 9.28 -21.27 -4.79
CA ALA A 588 7.95 -21.49 -4.24
C ALA A 588 7.42 -22.90 -4.55
N ILE A 589 7.55 -23.38 -5.81
CA ILE A 589 7.19 -24.74 -6.21
C ILE A 589 7.97 -25.78 -5.38
N ALA A 590 9.25 -25.56 -5.13
CA ALA A 590 10.06 -26.46 -4.31
C ALA A 590 9.52 -26.52 -2.86
N ASP A 591 9.14 -25.40 -2.27
CA ASP A 591 8.54 -25.35 -0.94
C ASP A 591 7.20 -26.12 -0.88
N PHE A 592 6.28 -25.84 -1.81
CA PHE A 592 5.00 -26.56 -1.85
C PHE A 592 5.18 -28.04 -2.13
N THR A 593 6.14 -28.43 -2.98
CA THR A 593 6.46 -29.82 -3.25
C THR A 593 6.99 -30.53 -2.00
N GLN A 594 7.82 -29.85 -1.21
CA GLN A 594 8.29 -30.41 0.07
C GLN A 594 7.14 -30.52 1.09
N ALA A 595 6.27 -29.52 1.16
CA ALA A 595 5.07 -29.57 2.02
C ALA A 595 4.16 -30.77 1.65
N ILE A 596 3.93 -31.00 0.35
CA ILE A 596 3.15 -32.14 -0.15
C ILE A 596 3.85 -33.47 0.19
N LYS A 597 5.15 -33.55 0.05
CA LYS A 597 5.93 -34.75 0.39
C LYS A 597 5.81 -35.09 1.87
N LEU A 598 5.81 -34.07 2.74
CA LEU A 598 5.66 -34.25 4.18
C LEU A 598 4.21 -34.55 4.59
N ASN A 599 3.23 -33.99 3.89
CA ASN A 599 1.81 -34.23 4.15
C ASN A 599 0.99 -34.22 2.87
N VAL A 600 0.75 -35.39 2.31
CA VAL A 600 -0.01 -35.59 1.05
C VAL A 600 -1.48 -35.19 1.15
N SER A 601 -2.03 -35.03 2.36
CA SER A 601 -3.43 -34.64 2.58
C SER A 601 -3.60 -33.12 2.79
N LYS A 602 -2.57 -32.30 2.54
CA LYS A 602 -2.64 -30.86 2.70
C LYS A 602 -3.13 -30.17 1.42
N ALA A 603 -4.45 -30.03 1.28
CA ALA A 603 -5.09 -29.45 0.09
C ALA A 603 -4.52 -28.07 -0.29
N GLU A 604 -4.17 -27.22 0.72
CA GLU A 604 -3.62 -25.89 0.50
C GLU A 604 -2.28 -25.93 -0.25
N ALA A 605 -1.42 -26.89 0.03
CA ALA A 605 -0.12 -27.01 -0.64
C ALA A 605 -0.28 -27.31 -2.15
N TYR A 606 -1.21 -28.20 -2.51
CA TYR A 606 -1.56 -28.44 -3.92
C TYR A 606 -2.19 -27.21 -4.56
N PHE A 607 -3.14 -26.58 -3.89
CA PHE A 607 -3.78 -25.37 -4.41
C PHE A 607 -2.76 -24.27 -4.70
N GLN A 608 -1.85 -23.99 -3.78
CA GLN A 608 -0.84 -22.94 -3.93
C GLN A 608 0.19 -23.32 -5.03
N ARG A 609 0.59 -24.58 -5.14
CA ARG A 609 1.49 -25.02 -6.22
C ARG A 609 0.82 -24.92 -7.59
N GLY A 610 -0.42 -25.33 -7.70
CA GLY A 610 -1.24 -25.18 -8.92
C GLY A 610 -1.42 -23.71 -9.30
N PHE A 611 -1.59 -22.83 -8.31
CA PHE A 611 -1.66 -21.39 -8.55
C PHE A 611 -0.33 -20.84 -9.10
N VAL A 612 0.81 -21.28 -8.59
CA VAL A 612 2.12 -20.88 -9.15
C VAL A 612 2.31 -21.36 -10.58
N TYR A 613 1.92 -22.61 -10.90
CA TYR A 613 1.95 -23.10 -12.29
C TYR A 613 1.06 -22.26 -13.21
N TYR A 614 -0.13 -21.86 -12.75
CA TYR A 614 -1.00 -20.94 -13.49
C TYR A 614 -0.33 -19.60 -13.76
N GLN A 615 0.37 -19.02 -12.76
CA GLN A 615 1.11 -17.76 -12.94
C GLN A 615 2.28 -17.89 -13.93
N ILE A 616 3.02 -18.99 -13.90
CA ILE A 616 4.13 -19.25 -14.83
C ILE A 616 3.60 -19.39 -16.26
N ALA A 617 2.48 -20.10 -16.44
CA ALA A 617 1.91 -20.38 -17.75
C ALA A 617 1.60 -19.09 -18.55
N GLN A 618 1.26 -18.00 -17.87
CA GLN A 618 0.93 -16.72 -18.51
C GLN A 618 2.11 -16.09 -19.27
N TYR A 619 3.35 -16.48 -18.92
CA TYR A 619 4.58 -15.93 -19.51
C TYR A 619 5.46 -17.02 -20.15
N SER A 620 5.02 -18.27 -20.16
CA SER A 620 5.79 -19.42 -20.62
C SER A 620 5.50 -19.75 -22.07
N SER A 621 6.55 -20.07 -22.83
CA SER A 621 6.37 -20.68 -24.16
C SER A 621 5.75 -22.08 -24.10
N ASN A 622 5.85 -22.75 -22.93
CA ASN A 622 5.28 -24.09 -22.68
C ASN A 622 3.99 -24.00 -21.86
N TYR A 623 3.20 -22.93 -22.03
CA TYR A 623 1.99 -22.64 -21.24
C TYR A 623 1.04 -23.83 -21.10
N GLN A 624 0.92 -24.69 -22.11
CA GLN A 624 0.07 -25.87 -22.10
C GLN A 624 0.49 -26.86 -21.02
N GLN A 625 1.79 -27.09 -20.84
CA GLN A 625 2.32 -27.98 -19.82
C GLN A 625 2.05 -27.44 -18.42
N GLU A 626 2.32 -26.15 -18.18
CA GLU A 626 2.10 -25.51 -16.91
C GLU A 626 0.60 -25.45 -16.54
N TYR A 627 -0.27 -25.12 -17.50
CA TYR A 627 -1.74 -25.17 -17.26
C TYR A 627 -2.21 -26.58 -16.90
N ASN A 628 -1.71 -27.62 -17.55
CA ASN A 628 -2.05 -29.02 -17.23
C ASN A 628 -1.55 -29.41 -15.84
N GLN A 629 -0.38 -28.93 -15.42
CA GLN A 629 0.13 -29.13 -14.06
C GLN A 629 -0.74 -28.41 -13.04
N ALA A 630 -1.17 -27.17 -13.33
CA ALA A 630 -2.09 -26.42 -12.49
C ALA A 630 -3.43 -27.16 -12.31
N ILE A 631 -4.03 -27.67 -13.39
CA ILE A 631 -5.28 -28.46 -13.34
C ILE A 631 -5.08 -29.73 -12.50
N THR A 632 -3.96 -30.41 -12.66
CA THR A 632 -3.65 -31.63 -11.89
C THR A 632 -3.59 -31.32 -10.40
N ASP A 633 -2.90 -30.27 -10.01
CA ASP A 633 -2.80 -29.86 -8.61
C ASP A 633 -4.14 -29.37 -8.05
N PHE A 634 -4.93 -28.59 -8.80
CA PHE A 634 -6.28 -28.22 -8.36
C PHE A 634 -7.22 -29.41 -8.22
N ASN A 635 -7.12 -30.42 -9.12
CA ASN A 635 -7.87 -31.68 -8.99
C ASN A 635 -7.50 -32.38 -7.68
N GLN A 636 -6.22 -32.49 -7.36
CA GLN A 636 -5.78 -33.12 -6.12
C GLN A 636 -6.23 -32.34 -4.88
N ALA A 637 -6.16 -30.99 -4.91
CA ALA A 637 -6.68 -30.15 -3.85
C ALA A 637 -8.19 -30.37 -3.62
N LEU A 638 -8.96 -30.51 -4.70
CA LEU A 638 -10.39 -30.76 -4.64
C LEU A 638 -10.77 -32.20 -4.23
N THR A 639 -9.93 -33.18 -4.54
CA THR A 639 -10.09 -34.55 -4.03
C THR A 639 -9.93 -34.58 -2.51
N ILE A 640 -8.96 -33.82 -1.96
CA ILE A 640 -8.72 -33.74 -0.52
C ILE A 640 -9.77 -32.84 0.17
N SER A 641 -10.14 -31.72 -0.45
CA SER A 641 -11.09 -30.76 0.07
C SER A 641 -12.14 -30.36 -0.98
N PRO A 642 -13.25 -31.14 -1.09
CA PRO A 642 -14.27 -30.93 -2.12
C PRO A 642 -15.03 -29.60 -2.02
N ARG A 643 -14.90 -28.87 -0.90
CA ARG A 643 -15.54 -27.55 -0.69
C ARG A 643 -14.56 -26.38 -0.78
N LEU A 644 -13.38 -26.60 -1.41
CA LEU A 644 -12.39 -25.54 -1.61
C LEU A 644 -12.77 -24.69 -2.83
N ALA A 645 -13.68 -23.73 -2.64
CA ALA A 645 -14.26 -22.90 -3.69
C ALA A 645 -13.19 -22.21 -4.57
N LYS A 646 -12.11 -21.70 -3.95
CA LYS A 646 -10.99 -21.06 -4.68
C LYS A 646 -10.32 -21.99 -5.69
N ALA A 647 -10.25 -23.30 -5.40
CA ALA A 647 -9.65 -24.28 -6.32
C ALA A 647 -10.53 -24.52 -7.55
N TYR A 648 -11.87 -24.59 -7.38
CA TYR A 648 -12.79 -24.62 -8.50
C TYR A 648 -12.65 -23.36 -9.36
N LEU A 649 -12.67 -22.16 -8.74
CA LEU A 649 -12.54 -20.91 -9.48
C LEU A 649 -11.27 -20.86 -10.31
N LYS A 650 -10.11 -21.16 -9.71
CA LYS A 650 -8.84 -21.11 -10.42
C LYS A 650 -8.71 -22.21 -11.47
N ARG A 651 -9.27 -23.42 -11.23
CA ARG A 651 -9.30 -24.50 -12.24
C ARG A 651 -10.17 -24.12 -13.43
N GLY A 652 -11.34 -23.50 -13.17
CA GLY A 652 -12.21 -22.98 -14.21
C GLY A 652 -11.54 -21.92 -15.07
N MET A 653 -10.81 -20.98 -14.45
CA MET A 653 -10.04 -19.98 -15.18
C MET A 653 -8.94 -20.59 -16.06
N VAL A 654 -8.18 -21.56 -15.55
CA VAL A 654 -7.15 -22.26 -16.35
C VAL A 654 -7.78 -22.99 -17.55
N ARG A 655 -8.93 -23.63 -17.36
CA ARG A 655 -9.66 -24.30 -18.46
C ARG A 655 -10.15 -23.32 -19.50
N TYR A 656 -10.63 -22.15 -19.07
CA TYR A 656 -11.04 -21.08 -19.98
C TYR A 656 -9.86 -20.58 -20.82
N GLU A 657 -8.70 -20.32 -20.19
CA GLU A 657 -7.48 -19.92 -20.91
C GLU A 657 -7.08 -20.99 -21.96
N LEU A 658 -7.08 -22.26 -21.59
CA LEU A 658 -6.81 -23.37 -22.54
C LEU A 658 -7.83 -23.43 -23.69
N ALA A 659 -9.08 -23.05 -23.44
CA ALA A 659 -10.11 -23.02 -24.49
C ALA A 659 -9.85 -21.89 -25.52
N GLN A 660 -9.26 -20.77 -25.09
CA GLN A 660 -8.96 -19.63 -25.98
C GLN A 660 -7.86 -19.93 -27.01
N TYR A 661 -6.94 -20.85 -26.68
CA TYR A 661 -5.86 -21.24 -27.63
C TYR A 661 -6.32 -22.16 -28.77
N GLY A 662 -7.61 -22.55 -28.79
CA GLY A 662 -8.19 -23.38 -29.86
C GLY A 662 -7.80 -24.88 -29.77
N GLY A 663 -8.27 -25.66 -30.73
CA GLY A 663 -8.00 -27.09 -30.83
C GLY A 663 -9.21 -27.97 -30.50
N SER A 664 -9.06 -29.30 -30.64
CA SER A 664 -10.14 -30.29 -30.47
C SER A 664 -10.77 -30.32 -29.08
N GLU A 665 -10.10 -29.88 -28.04
CA GLU A 665 -10.54 -29.84 -26.64
C GLU A 665 -11.13 -28.49 -26.21
N SER A 666 -11.14 -27.48 -27.08
CA SER A 666 -11.55 -26.10 -26.74
C SER A 666 -12.97 -26.05 -26.15
N ASN A 667 -13.97 -26.59 -26.86
CA ASN A 667 -15.37 -26.62 -26.41
C ASN A 667 -15.54 -27.38 -25.08
N LYS A 668 -14.84 -28.48 -24.91
CA LYS A 668 -14.86 -29.26 -23.67
C LYS A 668 -14.24 -28.49 -22.49
N ASN A 669 -13.14 -27.77 -22.73
CA ASN A 669 -12.52 -26.95 -21.71
C ASN A 669 -13.43 -25.78 -21.34
N GLN A 670 -14.08 -25.11 -22.29
CA GLN A 670 -15.04 -24.04 -22.02
C GLN A 670 -16.24 -24.53 -21.19
N THR A 671 -16.85 -25.66 -21.55
CA THR A 671 -17.95 -26.26 -20.76
C THR A 671 -17.51 -26.53 -19.32
N LYS A 672 -16.36 -27.20 -19.14
CA LYS A 672 -15.82 -27.51 -17.81
C LYS A 672 -15.40 -26.25 -17.02
N ALA A 673 -14.99 -25.17 -17.69
CA ALA A 673 -14.71 -23.89 -17.06
C ALA A 673 -15.99 -23.30 -16.43
N ILE A 674 -17.09 -23.34 -17.16
CA ILE A 674 -18.40 -22.86 -16.68
C ILE A 674 -18.84 -23.69 -15.45
N GLU A 675 -18.78 -25.04 -15.55
CA GLU A 675 -19.14 -25.94 -14.44
C GLU A 675 -18.33 -25.64 -13.17
N ASP A 676 -17.02 -25.44 -13.30
CA ASP A 676 -16.14 -25.14 -12.18
C ASP A 676 -16.46 -23.79 -11.55
N ILE A 677 -16.67 -22.74 -12.34
CA ILE A 677 -16.99 -21.40 -11.82
C ILE A 677 -18.38 -21.41 -11.15
N GLN A 678 -19.36 -22.14 -11.69
CA GLN A 678 -20.66 -22.33 -11.04
C GLN A 678 -20.55 -23.04 -9.70
N ALA A 679 -19.75 -24.12 -9.63
CA ALA A 679 -19.48 -24.83 -8.39
C ALA A 679 -18.81 -23.90 -7.35
N SER A 680 -17.84 -23.11 -7.79
CA SER A 680 -17.17 -22.11 -6.94
C SER A 680 -18.16 -21.09 -6.38
N ALA A 681 -18.97 -20.47 -7.24
CA ALA A 681 -19.98 -19.47 -6.85
C ALA A 681 -20.97 -20.04 -5.83
N LYS A 682 -21.48 -21.25 -6.08
CA LYS A 682 -22.38 -21.94 -5.15
C LYS A 682 -21.74 -22.13 -3.76
N ILE A 683 -20.49 -22.60 -3.72
CA ILE A 683 -19.80 -22.86 -2.45
C ILE A 683 -19.50 -21.53 -1.72
N PHE A 684 -19.07 -20.47 -2.40
CA PHE A 684 -18.88 -19.17 -1.78
C PHE A 684 -20.17 -18.61 -1.19
N LEU A 685 -21.30 -18.76 -1.90
CA LEU A 685 -22.63 -18.34 -1.40
C LEU A 685 -23.01 -19.12 -0.13
N GLU A 686 -22.80 -20.43 -0.12
CA GLU A 686 -23.06 -21.29 1.06
C GLU A 686 -22.16 -20.94 2.25
N GLN A 687 -20.95 -20.40 1.99
CA GLN A 687 -19.99 -19.97 3.01
C GLN A 687 -20.23 -18.52 3.48
N ASP A 688 -21.24 -17.81 2.96
CA ASP A 688 -21.52 -16.36 3.18
C ASP A 688 -20.31 -15.47 2.78
N ASP A 689 -19.48 -15.95 1.84
CA ASP A 689 -18.34 -15.22 1.28
C ASP A 689 -18.76 -14.43 0.04
N MET A 690 -19.46 -13.33 0.27
CA MET A 690 -20.08 -12.53 -0.79
C MET A 690 -19.06 -11.87 -1.71
N ASP A 691 -17.88 -11.52 -1.23
CA ASP A 691 -16.83 -10.89 -2.04
C ASP A 691 -16.31 -11.87 -3.11
N ASN A 692 -15.96 -13.08 -2.71
CA ASN A 692 -15.51 -14.12 -3.64
C ASN A 692 -16.68 -14.67 -4.49
N TYR A 693 -17.92 -14.67 -3.99
CA TYR A 693 -19.10 -15.00 -4.79
C TYR A 693 -19.28 -14.02 -5.95
N GLN A 694 -19.21 -12.71 -5.70
CA GLN A 694 -19.28 -11.68 -6.74
C GLN A 694 -18.13 -11.81 -7.75
N GLN A 695 -16.94 -12.15 -7.29
CA GLN A 695 -15.81 -12.41 -8.18
C GLN A 695 -16.05 -13.64 -9.06
N ALA A 696 -16.61 -14.72 -8.53
CA ALA A 696 -16.95 -15.91 -9.31
C ALA A 696 -18.01 -15.59 -10.37
N LEU A 697 -19.03 -14.80 -10.05
CA LEU A 697 -20.04 -14.35 -11.02
C LEU A 697 -19.41 -13.47 -12.12
N SER A 698 -18.51 -12.56 -11.76
CA SER A 698 -17.81 -11.73 -12.74
C SER A 698 -16.98 -12.59 -13.71
N ASN A 699 -16.25 -13.58 -13.20
CA ASN A 699 -15.50 -14.51 -14.05
C ASN A 699 -16.42 -15.38 -14.93
N MET A 700 -17.62 -15.74 -14.43
CA MET A 700 -18.62 -16.43 -15.23
C MET A 700 -19.04 -15.60 -16.45
N CYS A 701 -19.32 -14.31 -16.26
CA CYS A 701 -19.72 -13.39 -17.34
C CYS A 701 -18.66 -13.32 -18.44
N VAL A 702 -17.38 -13.37 -18.06
CA VAL A 702 -16.27 -13.41 -19.03
C VAL A 702 -16.29 -14.70 -19.86
N VAL A 703 -16.49 -15.85 -19.19
CA VAL A 703 -16.43 -17.18 -19.84
C VAL A 703 -17.61 -17.42 -20.79
N ILE A 704 -18.77 -16.82 -20.53
CA ILE A 704 -19.98 -16.95 -21.39
C ILE A 704 -20.17 -15.76 -22.36
N GLU A 705 -19.12 -14.99 -22.64
CA GLU A 705 -19.12 -13.90 -23.62
C GLU A 705 -20.24 -12.84 -23.41
N ASN A 706 -20.37 -12.32 -22.19
CA ASN A 706 -21.36 -11.31 -21.80
C ASN A 706 -22.84 -11.72 -21.95
N LYS A 707 -23.17 -12.98 -22.09
CA LYS A 707 -24.55 -13.48 -22.06
C LYS A 707 -25.11 -13.67 -20.65
N CYS A 708 -24.92 -12.66 -19.79
CA CYS A 708 -25.20 -12.76 -18.34
C CYS A 708 -26.65 -12.38 -17.93
N ASP A 709 -27.46 -11.84 -18.81
CA ASP A 709 -28.79 -11.31 -18.46
C ASP A 709 -29.78 -12.33 -17.81
N PRO A 710 -29.73 -13.66 -18.05
CA PRO A 710 -30.64 -14.58 -17.39
C PRO A 710 -30.19 -15.09 -16.01
N LEU A 711 -28.90 -14.97 -15.65
CA LEU A 711 -28.34 -15.59 -14.42
C LEU A 711 -28.39 -14.69 -13.19
N PHE A 712 -28.70 -13.41 -13.35
CA PHE A 712 -28.83 -12.44 -12.25
C PHE A 712 -30.23 -12.38 -11.61
N GLN A 713 -31.20 -13.15 -12.08
CA GLN A 713 -32.45 -13.33 -11.35
C GLN A 713 -32.21 -14.31 -10.21
N GLY A 714 -32.10 -13.75 -9.00
CA GLY A 714 -32.10 -14.54 -7.77
C GLY A 714 -33.26 -15.51 -7.72
N PRO A 715 -33.23 -16.59 -6.91
CA PRO A 715 -34.25 -17.61 -6.88
C PRO A 715 -35.61 -16.96 -6.70
N SER A 716 -36.48 -17.11 -7.71
CA SER A 716 -37.87 -16.72 -7.66
C SER A 716 -38.50 -17.37 -6.45
N ASN A 717 -39.03 -16.55 -5.55
CA ASN A 717 -39.86 -16.97 -4.42
C ASN A 717 -40.92 -17.96 -4.89
N PRO A 718 -41.04 -19.17 -4.36
CA PRO A 718 -42.19 -20.03 -4.68
C PRO A 718 -43.43 -19.34 -4.14
N GLN A 719 -44.29 -18.97 -5.06
CA GLN A 719 -45.64 -18.46 -4.79
C GLN A 719 -46.34 -19.40 -3.80
N LYS A 720 -46.76 -18.86 -2.66
CA LYS A 720 -47.77 -19.48 -1.84
C LYS A 720 -49.03 -19.59 -2.70
N THR A 721 -49.35 -20.79 -3.11
CA THR A 721 -50.71 -21.15 -3.48
C THR A 721 -51.44 -21.60 -2.22
N ASN A 722 -52.50 -20.85 -1.92
CA ASN A 722 -53.67 -21.08 -1.03
C ASN A 722 -53.55 -22.09 0.11
#